data_a926584bbb450991ec9b39604d0bb8fb
#
_entry.id   a926584bbb450991ec9b39604d0bb8fb
#
_cell.length_a   1.000
_cell.length_b   1.000
_cell.length_c   1.000
_cell.angle_alpha   90.00
_cell.angle_beta   90.00
_cell.angle_gamma   90.00
#
_symmetry.space_group_name_H-M   'P 1'
#
loop_
_entity.id
_entity.type
_entity.pdbx_description
1 polymer ?
#
loop_
_entity_poly.entity_id
_entity_poly.type
_entity_poly.pdbx_seq_one_letter_code
_entity_poly.pdbx_strand_id
1 'polypeptide(L)'
;MGPDFDYAAEFEKLDLEVLKQEIETLMTQSQDWWPADYGHYGPFFIRMAWHSAGTYRMYDGRGGAAGGQQRFEPLNSWPDNANLDKARRLLWPIKQKYGRAISWGDLMILAGNVAMESMGFKTLGFAGGREDDWEADLVYWGPEAQMLAGDRFHRERQLEKPLAATQMGLIYVNPEGPNGNPDPLAAAHDIRQAFNGMAMTDEEIVALIAGGHTFGKAHGAAKPEECLEAEPAAAGVEEQGFGWNNKCGSGVGADTITSGLEGAWTSNPVQWTHQYLGNLFNFEWKQTRSPAGAIQWIPTDEAAAQLTPDAHDPSKRHPPIMFTTDLALKFDPGFREIAERFYNNPEEFERAFAEAWFKLTHRDMGPRARYLGTDVPEKEFIWQDPIPPVDHPLIDAEDIATLKSEILASGLSVPELVRAAWASASTYRDTDMRGGANGARIRLAPQKDWPVNDPDELAKVLGTLEKIQQGFNAAQTGGKKVSLADLIVLGGAAAIEKAAKDAGHNVSVPFTPGRMDAAQEQTDVESFAVLELTADGFRNYLGEGIERSPAEELVERASLLTLTVPEMTVLIGGMRALGANALGSNHGVFTDRPGTLTNDFFVNLLDMSTKWAPSGKGDYIFEGRDRQTGELKWTATEADLVFGSNAELRAVAEAYAFEGAEDKFVSDFIAAWTKVMNLDRFDLRRS
;
A
#
# COMPACT_ATOMS: atom_id res chain seq x y z
N MET A 1 16.76 2.39 13.91
CA MET A 1 17.61 1.33 14.47
C MET A 1 18.97 1.38 13.77
N GLY A 2 20.01 0.63 14.21
CA GLY A 2 21.29 0.66 13.49
C GLY A 2 21.16 0.01 12.09
N PRO A 3 22.09 0.31 11.17
CA PRO A 3 22.06 -0.25 9.81
C PRO A 3 22.18 -1.78 9.76
N ASP A 4 22.61 -2.40 10.85
CA ASP A 4 22.81 -3.86 10.97
C ASP A 4 21.61 -4.57 11.65
N PHE A 5 20.48 -3.88 11.85
CA PHE A 5 19.30 -4.51 12.46
C PHE A 5 18.51 -5.27 11.40
N ASP A 6 18.34 -6.57 11.63
CA ASP A 6 17.56 -7.49 10.81
C ASP A 6 16.32 -7.94 11.60
N TYR A 7 15.16 -7.42 11.22
CA TYR A 7 13.90 -7.75 11.88
C TYR A 7 13.51 -9.21 11.67
N ALA A 8 13.73 -9.77 10.49
CA ALA A 8 13.42 -11.17 10.24
C ALA A 8 14.21 -12.10 11.17
N ALA A 9 15.52 -11.84 11.33
CA ALA A 9 16.36 -12.60 12.24
C ALA A 9 15.99 -12.40 13.73
N GLU A 10 15.45 -11.24 14.11
CA GLU A 10 14.93 -11.03 15.47
C GLU A 10 13.59 -11.74 15.67
N PHE A 11 12.69 -11.69 14.69
CA PHE A 11 11.39 -12.35 14.73
C PHE A 11 11.51 -13.87 14.81
N GLU A 12 12.47 -14.48 14.12
CA GLU A 12 12.73 -15.93 14.17
C GLU A 12 13.11 -16.45 15.57
N LYS A 13 13.50 -15.57 16.48
CA LYS A 13 13.80 -15.94 17.88
C LYS A 13 12.55 -16.07 18.74
N LEU A 14 11.38 -15.66 18.24
CA LEU A 14 10.12 -15.71 18.98
C LEU A 14 9.59 -17.14 19.06
N ASP A 15 9.14 -17.50 20.25
CA ASP A 15 8.17 -18.58 20.41
C ASP A 15 6.76 -17.96 20.23
N LEU A 16 6.23 -18.06 19.03
CA LEU A 16 4.97 -17.43 18.66
C LEU A 16 3.79 -17.99 19.47
N GLU A 17 3.81 -19.28 19.80
CA GLU A 17 2.75 -19.90 20.58
C GLU A 17 2.74 -19.39 22.04
N VAL A 18 3.92 -19.23 22.65
CA VAL A 18 4.03 -18.63 23.97
C VAL A 18 3.55 -17.17 23.97
N LEU A 19 3.91 -16.43 22.95
CA LEU A 19 3.45 -15.04 22.80
C LEU A 19 1.92 -14.97 22.65
N LYS A 20 1.31 -15.83 21.84
CA LYS A 20 -0.15 -15.94 21.68
C LYS A 20 -0.84 -16.23 23.01
N GLN A 21 -0.32 -17.18 23.81
CA GLN A 21 -0.86 -17.50 25.13
C GLN A 21 -0.78 -16.33 26.12
N GLU A 22 0.27 -15.53 26.07
CA GLU A 22 0.38 -14.33 26.90
C GLU A 22 -0.62 -13.24 26.49
N ILE A 23 -0.81 -13.04 25.18
CA ILE A 23 -1.86 -12.14 24.67
C ILE A 23 -3.24 -12.64 25.06
N GLU A 24 -3.53 -13.93 24.92
CA GLU A 24 -4.80 -14.54 25.32
C GLU A 24 -5.07 -14.35 26.82
N THR A 25 -4.06 -14.55 27.66
CA THR A 25 -4.16 -14.31 29.10
C THR A 25 -4.54 -12.86 29.41
N LEU A 26 -3.98 -11.89 28.70
CA LEU A 26 -4.29 -10.48 28.85
C LEU A 26 -5.75 -10.15 28.52
N MET A 27 -6.38 -10.88 27.58
CA MET A 27 -7.75 -10.61 27.13
C MET A 27 -8.78 -10.55 28.26
N THR A 28 -8.61 -11.36 29.31
CA THR A 28 -9.56 -11.46 30.44
C THR A 28 -9.04 -10.82 31.73
N GLN A 29 -7.87 -10.16 31.69
CA GLN A 29 -7.30 -9.45 32.84
C GLN A 29 -7.73 -7.97 32.85
N SER A 30 -8.99 -7.72 33.14
CA SER A 30 -9.54 -6.37 33.19
C SER A 30 -8.76 -5.47 34.14
N GLN A 31 -8.39 -4.27 33.70
CA GLN A 31 -7.64 -3.27 34.47
C GLN A 31 -8.58 -2.17 34.96
N ASP A 32 -8.39 -1.73 36.20
CA ASP A 32 -9.23 -0.67 36.79
C ASP A 32 -9.14 0.66 36.04
N TRP A 33 -7.96 0.93 35.45
CA TRP A 33 -7.74 2.16 34.67
C TRP A 33 -8.36 2.12 33.27
N TRP A 34 -8.73 0.94 32.77
CA TRP A 34 -9.47 0.70 31.52
C TRP A 34 -10.24 -0.61 31.63
N PRO A 35 -11.42 -0.62 32.25
CA PRO A 35 -12.22 -1.83 32.42
C PRO A 35 -12.65 -2.44 31.09
N ALA A 36 -12.51 -3.76 30.99
CA ALA A 36 -12.90 -4.50 29.79
C ALA A 36 -14.42 -4.61 29.66
N ASP A 37 -14.95 -4.28 28.48
CA ASP A 37 -16.35 -4.54 28.15
C ASP A 37 -16.64 -6.04 28.23
N TYR A 38 -17.70 -6.41 28.90
CA TYR A 38 -18.08 -7.82 29.11
C TYR A 38 -16.97 -8.66 29.76
N GLY A 39 -15.98 -8.03 30.38
CA GLY A 39 -14.82 -8.68 31.00
C GLY A 39 -13.78 -9.22 29.99
N HIS A 40 -13.80 -8.79 28.74
CA HIS A 40 -12.92 -9.31 27.69
C HIS A 40 -12.44 -8.21 26.73
N TYR A 41 -11.11 -8.02 26.57
CA TYR A 41 -10.55 -7.00 25.68
C TYR A 41 -10.57 -7.39 24.20
N GLY A 42 -10.96 -8.60 23.84
CA GLY A 42 -10.92 -9.08 22.46
C GLY A 42 -11.52 -8.14 21.43
N PRO A 43 -12.78 -7.66 21.61
CA PRO A 43 -13.37 -6.72 20.66
C PRO A 43 -12.57 -5.42 20.50
N PHE A 44 -11.94 -4.94 21.56
CA PHE A 44 -11.10 -3.76 21.55
C PHE A 44 -9.81 -3.98 20.74
N PHE A 45 -9.20 -5.15 20.85
CA PHE A 45 -8.01 -5.50 20.06
C PHE A 45 -8.35 -5.80 18.59
N ILE A 46 -9.52 -6.38 18.30
CA ILE A 46 -10.02 -6.51 16.92
C ILE A 46 -10.15 -5.12 16.29
N ARG A 47 -10.78 -4.16 16.99
CA ARG A 47 -10.91 -2.79 16.51
C ARG A 47 -9.53 -2.14 16.27
N MET A 48 -8.56 -2.32 17.17
CA MET A 48 -7.20 -1.80 17.00
C MET A 48 -6.53 -2.37 15.75
N ALA A 49 -6.60 -3.69 15.54
CA ALA A 49 -6.01 -4.35 14.38
C ALA A 49 -6.69 -3.90 13.07
N TRP A 50 -8.02 -3.83 13.07
CA TRP A 50 -8.80 -3.34 11.92
C TRP A 50 -8.43 -1.90 11.56
N HIS A 51 -8.39 -1.00 12.54
CA HIS A 51 -8.06 0.40 12.32
C HIS A 51 -6.56 0.63 12.00
N SER A 52 -5.70 -0.30 12.36
CA SER A 52 -4.31 -0.30 11.88
C SER A 52 -4.24 -0.65 10.39
N ALA A 53 -4.95 -1.70 9.96
CA ALA A 53 -4.94 -2.20 8.59
C ALA A 53 -5.84 -1.40 7.63
N GLY A 54 -6.98 -0.88 8.11
CA GLY A 54 -8.03 -0.26 7.30
C GLY A 54 -7.69 1.13 6.74
N THR A 55 -6.52 1.65 7.01
CA THR A 55 -5.99 2.86 6.37
C THR A 55 -5.34 2.57 5.01
N TYR A 56 -5.14 1.30 4.64
CA TYR A 56 -4.57 0.92 3.35
C TYR A 56 -5.40 1.44 2.19
N ARG A 57 -4.72 1.96 1.17
CA ARG A 57 -5.34 2.42 -0.06
C ARG A 57 -4.59 1.85 -1.27
N MET A 58 -5.33 1.13 -2.11
CA MET A 58 -4.76 0.36 -3.22
C MET A 58 -4.17 1.24 -4.33
N TYR A 59 -4.60 2.50 -4.45
CA TYR A 59 -4.21 3.37 -5.57
C TYR A 59 -2.74 3.76 -5.54
N ASP A 60 -2.18 3.99 -4.35
CA ASP A 60 -0.76 4.33 -4.16
C ASP A 60 -0.04 3.41 -3.17
N GLY A 61 -0.73 2.40 -2.64
CA GLY A 61 -0.19 1.43 -1.71
C GLY A 61 0.11 1.95 -0.31
N ARG A 62 -0.23 3.21 0.01
CA ARG A 62 0.02 3.82 1.30
C ARG A 62 -1.02 3.42 2.34
N GLY A 63 -0.72 3.68 3.60
CA GLY A 63 -1.53 3.22 4.73
C GLY A 63 -1.31 1.74 5.03
N GLY A 64 -2.21 1.16 5.84
CA GLY A 64 -2.11 -0.22 6.28
C GLY A 64 -1.41 -0.39 7.62
N ALA A 65 -1.18 -1.64 8.00
CA ALA A 65 -0.62 -2.02 9.28
C ALA A 65 0.92 -2.00 9.32
N ALA A 66 1.56 -1.99 8.14
CA ALA A 66 3.01 -1.90 8.05
C ALA A 66 3.54 -0.65 8.78
N GLY A 67 4.74 -0.71 9.34
CA GLY A 67 5.33 0.39 10.08
C GLY A 67 4.70 0.69 11.45
N GLY A 68 3.53 0.14 11.78
CA GLY A 68 2.81 0.44 13.02
C GLY A 68 2.36 1.90 13.11
N GLN A 69 1.95 2.48 12.00
CA GLN A 69 1.65 3.90 11.81
C GLN A 69 0.51 4.44 12.69
N GLN A 70 -0.39 3.59 13.20
CA GLN A 70 -1.44 4.01 14.13
C GLN A 70 -0.90 4.70 15.40
N ARG A 71 0.39 4.52 15.74
CA ARG A 71 1.06 5.16 16.87
C ARG A 71 1.32 6.64 16.67
N PHE A 72 1.36 7.10 15.42
CA PHE A 72 1.80 8.43 15.03
C PHE A 72 0.64 9.33 14.61
N GLU A 73 0.88 10.64 14.69
CA GLU A 73 -0.01 11.61 14.10
C GLU A 73 0.11 11.61 12.56
N PRO A 74 -0.97 11.87 11.82
CA PRO A 74 -2.30 12.29 12.31
C PRO A 74 -3.20 11.13 12.75
N LEU A 75 -2.85 9.88 12.48
CA LEU A 75 -3.74 8.71 12.70
C LEU A 75 -4.14 8.54 14.18
N ASN A 76 -3.19 8.75 15.10
CA ASN A 76 -3.46 8.69 16.53
C ASN A 76 -4.50 9.73 17.00
N SER A 77 -4.63 10.85 16.28
CA SER A 77 -5.59 11.93 16.58
C SER A 77 -6.91 11.83 15.83
N TRP A 78 -7.06 10.84 14.94
CA TRP A 78 -8.34 10.69 14.24
C TRP A 78 -9.46 10.30 15.21
N PRO A 79 -10.65 10.93 15.14
CA PRO A 79 -11.79 10.60 16.00
C PRO A 79 -12.16 9.12 15.96
N ASP A 80 -12.03 8.48 14.80
CA ASP A 80 -12.30 7.04 14.61
C ASP A 80 -11.30 6.14 15.38
N ASN A 81 -10.14 6.68 15.74
CA ASN A 81 -9.11 6.02 16.54
C ASN A 81 -9.16 6.38 18.03
N ALA A 82 -10.22 7.08 18.48
CA ALA A 82 -10.36 7.42 19.88
C ALA A 82 -10.24 6.19 20.78
N ASN A 83 -9.43 6.31 21.84
CA ASN A 83 -9.11 5.28 22.84
C ASN A 83 -8.22 4.13 22.38
N LEU A 84 -7.82 4.01 21.10
CA LEU A 84 -6.92 2.93 20.67
C LEU A 84 -5.50 3.06 21.26
N ASP A 85 -5.11 4.24 21.73
CA ASP A 85 -3.93 4.43 22.57
C ASP A 85 -3.99 3.55 23.84
N LYS A 86 -5.18 3.33 24.43
CA LYS A 86 -5.37 2.44 25.58
C LYS A 86 -5.17 0.97 25.20
N ALA A 87 -5.59 0.56 24.01
CA ALA A 87 -5.33 -0.80 23.52
C ALA A 87 -3.82 -1.06 23.43
N ARG A 88 -3.06 -0.13 22.86
CA ARG A 88 -1.59 -0.22 22.80
C ARG A 88 -0.95 -0.21 24.20
N ARG A 89 -1.49 0.57 25.16
CA ARG A 89 -1.01 0.58 26.54
C ARG A 89 -1.27 -0.74 27.27
N LEU A 90 -2.40 -1.40 27.02
CA LEU A 90 -2.67 -2.74 27.53
C LEU A 90 -1.64 -3.77 27.02
N LEU A 91 -1.19 -3.64 25.77
CA LEU A 91 -0.16 -4.50 25.17
C LEU A 91 1.27 -4.14 25.61
N TRP A 92 1.49 -2.98 26.23
CA TRP A 92 2.84 -2.52 26.58
C TRP A 92 3.65 -3.51 27.41
N PRO A 93 3.12 -4.22 28.43
CA PRO A 93 3.90 -5.21 29.18
C PRO A 93 4.46 -6.33 28.30
N ILE A 94 3.70 -6.76 27.29
CA ILE A 94 4.12 -7.75 26.29
C ILE A 94 5.20 -7.14 25.40
N LYS A 95 4.94 -5.97 24.82
CA LYS A 95 5.91 -5.26 23.98
C LYS A 95 7.23 -5.01 24.72
N GLN A 96 7.16 -4.61 26.01
CA GLN A 96 8.33 -4.40 26.85
C GLN A 96 9.15 -5.68 27.06
N LYS A 97 8.46 -6.83 27.23
CA LYS A 97 9.10 -8.13 27.42
C LYS A 97 9.83 -8.61 26.17
N TYR A 98 9.16 -8.55 25.02
CA TYR A 98 9.69 -9.06 23.77
C TYR A 98 10.54 -8.05 23.00
N GLY A 99 10.42 -6.77 23.32
CA GLY A 99 11.26 -5.70 22.79
C GLY A 99 11.23 -5.61 21.27
N ARG A 100 12.39 -5.80 20.67
CA ARG A 100 12.59 -5.69 19.22
C ARG A 100 12.24 -6.98 18.45
N ALA A 101 12.06 -8.08 19.14
CA ALA A 101 11.72 -9.37 18.52
C ALA A 101 10.32 -9.36 17.89
N ILE A 102 9.40 -8.51 18.36
CA ILE A 102 8.13 -8.24 17.70
C ILE A 102 7.93 -6.73 17.52
N SER A 103 7.61 -6.30 16.31
CA SER A 103 7.24 -4.91 16.01
C SER A 103 5.87 -4.56 16.60
N TRP A 104 5.54 -3.27 16.70
CA TRP A 104 4.19 -2.83 17.00
C TRP A 104 3.22 -3.19 15.86
N GLY A 105 3.67 -3.06 14.60
CA GLY A 105 2.87 -3.46 13.45
C GLY A 105 2.41 -4.90 13.54
N ASP A 106 3.33 -5.83 13.81
CA ASP A 106 3.01 -7.26 13.96
C ASP A 106 2.23 -7.55 15.23
N LEU A 107 2.57 -6.93 16.36
CA LEU A 107 1.89 -7.16 17.64
C LEU A 107 0.42 -6.73 17.61
N MET A 108 0.10 -5.60 16.99
CA MET A 108 -1.28 -5.12 16.87
C MET A 108 -2.14 -6.07 16.04
N ILE A 109 -1.62 -6.58 14.93
CA ILE A 109 -2.34 -7.55 14.09
C ILE A 109 -2.46 -8.91 14.78
N LEU A 110 -1.39 -9.41 15.37
CA LEU A 110 -1.41 -10.67 16.12
C LEU A 110 -2.42 -10.60 17.28
N ALA A 111 -2.49 -9.49 18.00
CA ALA A 111 -3.47 -9.31 19.08
C ALA A 111 -4.91 -9.37 18.57
N GLY A 112 -5.20 -8.84 17.37
CA GLY A 112 -6.50 -8.99 16.72
C GLY A 112 -6.86 -10.44 16.38
N ASN A 113 -5.90 -11.22 15.88
CA ASN A 113 -6.09 -12.64 15.61
C ASN A 113 -6.34 -13.44 16.90
N VAL A 114 -5.47 -13.29 17.88
CA VAL A 114 -5.62 -13.98 19.19
C VAL A 114 -6.94 -13.61 19.86
N ALA A 115 -7.37 -12.35 19.71
CA ALA A 115 -8.66 -11.91 20.21
C ALA A 115 -9.84 -12.70 19.61
N MET A 116 -9.88 -12.85 18.29
CA MET A 116 -10.92 -13.63 17.61
C MET A 116 -10.84 -15.12 17.99
N GLU A 117 -9.64 -15.69 18.05
CA GLU A 117 -9.43 -17.10 18.44
C GLU A 117 -9.87 -17.37 19.88
N SER A 118 -9.58 -16.47 20.82
CA SER A 118 -10.02 -16.57 22.22
C SER A 118 -11.54 -16.49 22.39
N MET A 119 -12.24 -15.88 21.43
CA MET A 119 -13.71 -15.80 21.39
C MET A 119 -14.36 -16.87 20.49
N GLY A 120 -13.58 -17.86 20.05
CA GLY A 120 -14.06 -19.04 19.34
C GLY A 120 -14.13 -18.95 17.82
N PHE A 121 -13.56 -17.90 17.21
CA PHE A 121 -13.41 -17.81 15.76
C PHE A 121 -12.05 -18.34 15.32
N LYS A 122 -12.02 -19.20 14.31
CA LYS A 122 -10.76 -19.70 13.74
C LYS A 122 -10.29 -18.78 12.63
N THR A 123 -9.22 -18.02 12.89
CA THR A 123 -8.57 -17.21 11.86
C THR A 123 -7.90 -18.08 10.78
N LEU A 124 -7.60 -17.50 9.62
CA LEU A 124 -6.87 -18.21 8.57
C LEU A 124 -5.41 -18.44 8.94
N GLY A 125 -4.83 -17.55 9.72
CA GLY A 125 -3.44 -17.55 10.15
C GLY A 125 -2.90 -16.13 10.31
N PHE A 126 -1.57 -16.06 10.54
CA PHE A 126 -0.84 -14.81 10.74
C PHE A 126 0.53 -14.89 10.07
N ALA A 127 0.95 -13.80 9.46
CA ALA A 127 2.33 -13.59 9.04
C ALA A 127 2.90 -12.35 9.71
N GLY A 128 4.08 -12.48 10.31
CA GLY A 128 4.93 -11.37 10.70
C GLY A 128 5.72 -10.82 9.51
N GLY A 129 6.49 -9.76 9.74
CA GLY A 129 7.35 -9.12 8.73
C GLY A 129 7.08 -7.63 8.53
N ARG A 130 6.24 -7.01 9.40
CA ARG A 130 6.03 -5.57 9.45
C ARG A 130 7.09 -4.95 10.34
N GLU A 131 8.01 -4.20 9.76
CA GLU A 131 9.02 -3.47 10.55
C GLU A 131 8.39 -2.21 11.15
N ASP A 132 8.85 -1.80 12.35
CA ASP A 132 8.37 -0.57 12.98
C ASP A 132 9.04 0.67 12.38
N ASP A 133 8.26 1.65 11.99
CA ASP A 133 8.72 3.00 11.70
C ASP A 133 8.97 3.78 12.99
N TRP A 134 9.78 4.83 12.87
CA TRP A 134 10.17 5.72 13.98
C TRP A 134 9.56 7.12 13.86
N GLU A 135 8.93 7.40 12.74
CA GLU A 135 8.25 8.65 12.44
C GLU A 135 7.03 8.39 11.56
N ALA A 136 6.15 9.34 11.46
CA ALA A 136 4.98 9.26 10.60
C ALA A 136 5.38 9.25 9.12
N ASP A 137 4.72 8.43 8.34
CA ASP A 137 4.85 8.44 6.89
C ASP A 137 4.38 9.77 6.30
N LEU A 138 5.04 10.19 5.23
CA LEU A 138 4.60 11.33 4.43
C LEU A 138 3.42 10.92 3.52
N VAL A 139 2.22 10.92 4.09
CA VAL A 139 1.00 10.52 3.39
C VAL A 139 0.03 11.70 3.34
N TYR A 140 -0.46 12.00 2.13
CA TYR A 140 -1.59 12.91 1.97
C TYR A 140 -2.90 12.17 2.27
N TRP A 141 -3.49 12.46 3.43
CA TRP A 141 -4.76 11.88 3.86
C TRP A 141 -6.00 12.69 3.41
N GLY A 142 -5.79 13.80 2.74
CA GLY A 142 -6.79 14.77 2.35
C GLY A 142 -6.68 16.09 3.14
N PRO A 143 -7.59 17.04 2.91
CA PRO A 143 -7.59 18.33 3.63
C PRO A 143 -7.83 18.09 5.13
N GLU A 144 -6.81 18.34 5.95
CA GLU A 144 -6.86 18.09 7.40
C GLU A 144 -7.40 19.27 8.22
N ALA A 145 -7.77 20.37 7.57
CA ALA A 145 -8.28 21.56 8.25
C ALA A 145 -9.62 21.33 9.00
N GLN A 146 -10.36 20.29 8.64
CA GLN A 146 -11.64 19.93 9.25
C GLN A 146 -11.82 18.43 9.35
N MET A 147 -11.69 17.88 10.55
CA MET A 147 -12.02 16.51 10.85
C MET A 147 -13.52 16.27 10.74
N LEU A 148 -13.93 15.15 10.18
CA LEU A 148 -15.32 14.73 9.96
C LEU A 148 -16.18 15.74 9.18
N ALA A 149 -15.57 16.76 8.60
CA ALA A 149 -16.27 17.78 7.84
C ALA A 149 -16.39 17.40 6.38
N GLY A 150 -17.60 17.55 5.85
CA GLY A 150 -17.90 17.46 4.45
C GLY A 150 -17.62 16.09 3.82
N ASP A 151 -18.27 15.85 2.72
CA ASP A 151 -17.98 14.70 1.93
C ASP A 151 -16.84 15.01 0.94
N ARG A 152 -15.94 14.07 0.77
CA ARG A 152 -14.79 14.16 -0.14
C ARG A 152 -15.13 13.75 -1.55
N PHE A 153 -16.42 13.60 -1.84
CA PHE A 153 -16.87 13.16 -3.14
C PHE A 153 -16.83 14.28 -4.18
N HIS A 154 -16.34 13.92 -5.33
CA HIS A 154 -16.48 14.70 -6.54
C HIS A 154 -17.78 14.35 -7.30
N ARG A 155 -17.76 14.55 -8.62
CA ARG A 155 -18.89 14.25 -9.49
C ARG A 155 -19.40 12.83 -9.27
N GLU A 156 -20.72 12.68 -9.23
CA GLU A 156 -21.37 11.36 -9.07
C GLU A 156 -20.98 10.58 -7.83
N ARG A 157 -20.55 11.26 -6.75
CA ARG A 157 -20.10 10.67 -5.48
C ARG A 157 -18.92 9.69 -5.65
N GLN A 158 -17.94 10.04 -6.45
CA GLN A 158 -16.66 9.32 -6.53
C GLN A 158 -15.61 9.99 -5.63
N LEU A 159 -14.83 9.18 -4.93
CA LEU A 159 -13.70 9.69 -4.15
C LEU A 159 -12.57 10.14 -5.08
N GLU A 160 -11.92 11.23 -4.68
CA GLU A 160 -10.67 11.64 -5.30
C GLU A 160 -9.58 10.60 -5.02
N LYS A 161 -8.94 10.11 -6.07
CA LYS A 161 -7.78 9.24 -5.90
C LYS A 161 -6.59 10.05 -5.35
N PRO A 162 -5.79 9.53 -4.43
CA PRO A 162 -5.78 8.14 -3.95
C PRO A 162 -6.64 7.88 -2.69
N LEU A 163 -7.50 8.79 -2.27
CA LEU A 163 -8.27 8.68 -1.02
C LEU A 163 -9.18 7.45 -1.00
N ALA A 164 -9.29 6.81 0.17
CA ALA A 164 -10.17 5.67 0.39
C ALA A 164 -11.26 5.95 1.44
N ALA A 165 -11.03 6.86 2.40
CA ALA A 165 -12.03 7.24 3.39
C ALA A 165 -12.98 8.33 2.86
N THR A 166 -14.28 8.20 3.17
CA THR A 166 -15.31 9.15 2.69
C THR A 166 -15.31 10.48 3.40
N GLN A 167 -14.76 10.53 4.61
CA GLN A 167 -14.61 11.75 5.42
C GLN A 167 -13.25 11.74 6.13
N MET A 168 -12.68 12.92 6.36
CA MET A 168 -11.42 13.03 7.10
C MET A 168 -11.60 12.56 8.55
N GLY A 169 -10.64 11.74 9.04
CA GLY A 169 -10.67 11.20 10.40
C GLY A 169 -11.51 9.96 10.58
N LEU A 170 -12.13 9.43 9.51
CA LEU A 170 -12.72 8.10 9.45
C LEU A 170 -11.78 7.12 8.73
N ILE A 171 -11.78 5.87 9.19
CA ILE A 171 -11.03 4.81 8.51
C ILE A 171 -11.77 4.39 7.21
N TYR A 172 -13.11 4.40 7.23
CA TYR A 172 -13.94 3.99 6.08
C TYR A 172 -15.18 4.86 5.86
N VAL A 173 -16.27 4.71 6.61
CA VAL A 173 -17.56 5.37 6.34
C VAL A 173 -18.24 5.90 7.60
N ASN A 174 -19.12 6.87 7.46
CA ASN A 174 -19.92 7.38 8.56
C ASN A 174 -21.02 6.34 8.91
N PRO A 175 -21.04 5.79 10.15
CA PRO A 175 -22.01 4.76 10.55
C PRO A 175 -23.46 5.26 10.61
N GLU A 176 -23.68 6.57 10.74
CA GLU A 176 -25.01 7.17 10.69
C GLU A 176 -25.57 7.28 9.26
N GLY A 177 -24.76 6.98 8.25
CA GLY A 177 -25.01 7.18 6.82
C GLY A 177 -24.28 8.41 6.26
N PRO A 178 -24.31 8.62 4.94
CA PRO A 178 -23.62 9.71 4.28
C PRO A 178 -23.97 11.09 4.87
N ASN A 179 -22.96 11.79 5.39
CA ASN A 179 -23.14 13.07 6.09
C ASN A 179 -24.17 13.03 7.25
N GLY A 180 -24.30 11.88 7.92
CA GLY A 180 -25.30 11.71 8.99
C GLY A 180 -26.73 11.53 8.48
N ASN A 181 -26.94 11.30 7.18
CA ASN A 181 -28.24 10.98 6.62
C ASN A 181 -28.52 9.47 6.70
N PRO A 182 -29.58 9.03 7.41
CA PRO A 182 -29.82 7.62 7.68
C PRO A 182 -30.47 6.87 6.49
N ASP A 183 -29.82 6.90 5.33
CA ASP A 183 -30.22 6.19 4.12
C ASP A 183 -29.31 5.00 3.88
N PRO A 184 -29.79 3.74 4.09
CA PRO A 184 -29.00 2.54 3.89
C PRO A 184 -28.51 2.33 2.44
N LEU A 185 -29.28 2.76 1.42
CA LEU A 185 -28.87 2.60 0.02
C LEU A 185 -27.75 3.59 -0.34
N ALA A 186 -27.85 4.81 0.15
CA ALA A 186 -26.76 5.78 0.00
C ALA A 186 -25.51 5.32 0.77
N ALA A 187 -25.67 4.73 1.97
CA ALA A 187 -24.57 4.15 2.73
C ALA A 187 -23.89 2.98 2.00
N ALA A 188 -24.63 2.15 1.27
CA ALA A 188 -24.06 1.06 0.47
C ALA A 188 -23.08 1.58 -0.61
N HIS A 189 -23.42 2.71 -1.22
CA HIS A 189 -22.50 3.36 -2.18
C HIS A 189 -21.21 3.81 -1.52
N ASP A 190 -21.28 4.50 -0.39
CA ASP A 190 -20.12 4.99 0.35
C ASP A 190 -19.25 3.82 0.87
N ILE A 191 -19.87 2.75 1.35
CA ILE A 191 -19.18 1.52 1.75
C ILE A 191 -18.35 0.97 0.59
N ARG A 192 -18.95 0.83 -0.61
CA ARG A 192 -18.20 0.35 -1.79
C ARG A 192 -17.04 1.28 -2.14
N GLN A 193 -17.25 2.59 -2.13
CA GLN A 193 -16.18 3.54 -2.43
C GLN A 193 -14.99 3.39 -1.46
N ALA A 194 -15.26 3.30 -0.16
CA ALA A 194 -14.21 3.16 0.85
C ALA A 194 -13.51 1.79 0.75
N PHE A 195 -14.27 0.70 0.75
CA PHE A 195 -13.70 -0.64 0.79
C PHE A 195 -13.06 -1.09 -0.53
N ASN A 196 -13.60 -0.66 -1.68
CA ASN A 196 -12.92 -0.87 -2.97
C ASN A 196 -11.58 -0.15 -2.99
N GLY A 197 -11.49 1.05 -2.38
CA GLY A 197 -10.21 1.74 -2.16
C GLY A 197 -9.20 0.94 -1.33
N MET A 198 -9.67 -0.01 -0.51
CA MET A 198 -8.85 -0.98 0.22
C MET A 198 -8.69 -2.33 -0.52
N ALA A 199 -9.08 -2.41 -1.79
CA ALA A 199 -9.07 -3.60 -2.64
C ALA A 199 -10.03 -4.73 -2.19
N MET A 200 -11.14 -4.41 -1.50
CA MET A 200 -12.15 -5.38 -1.07
C MET A 200 -13.30 -5.49 -2.06
N THR A 201 -13.70 -6.72 -2.37
CA THR A 201 -14.90 -7.04 -3.16
C THR A 201 -16.16 -6.95 -2.32
N ASP A 202 -17.35 -6.93 -2.95
CA ASP A 202 -18.64 -6.93 -2.23
C ASP A 202 -18.77 -8.12 -1.26
N GLU A 203 -18.26 -9.30 -1.63
CA GLU A 203 -18.25 -10.48 -0.76
C GLU A 203 -17.35 -10.29 0.47
N GLU A 204 -16.15 -9.77 0.29
CA GLU A 204 -15.23 -9.46 1.38
C GLU A 204 -15.79 -8.34 2.27
N ILE A 205 -16.44 -7.34 1.71
CA ILE A 205 -17.11 -6.25 2.45
C ILE A 205 -18.19 -6.80 3.38
N VAL A 206 -19.11 -7.60 2.85
CA VAL A 206 -20.20 -8.19 3.65
C VAL A 206 -19.63 -9.10 4.74
N ALA A 207 -18.62 -9.92 4.40
CA ALA A 207 -17.96 -10.80 5.37
C ALA A 207 -17.30 -10.02 6.50
N LEU A 208 -16.56 -8.96 6.17
CA LEU A 208 -15.86 -8.11 7.15
C LEU A 208 -16.82 -7.37 8.06
N ILE A 209 -17.89 -6.74 7.53
CA ILE A 209 -18.87 -6.02 8.35
C ILE A 209 -19.61 -6.99 9.27
N ALA A 210 -20.18 -8.05 8.73
CA ALA A 210 -20.94 -9.02 9.50
C ALA A 210 -20.08 -9.77 10.54
N GLY A 211 -18.85 -10.13 10.16
CA GLY A 211 -17.91 -10.80 11.05
C GLY A 211 -17.41 -9.88 12.17
N GLY A 212 -17.01 -8.65 11.84
CA GLY A 212 -16.53 -7.67 12.79
C GLY A 212 -17.59 -7.26 13.81
N HIS A 213 -18.80 -6.94 13.35
CA HIS A 213 -19.91 -6.54 14.20
C HIS A 213 -20.57 -7.69 14.99
N THR A 214 -20.12 -8.93 14.79
CA THR A 214 -20.44 -10.03 15.72
C THR A 214 -19.87 -9.77 17.12
N PHE A 215 -18.75 -9.05 17.21
CA PHE A 215 -18.00 -8.80 18.41
C PHE A 215 -18.22 -7.39 18.99
N GLY A 216 -18.26 -7.30 20.32
CA GLY A 216 -18.20 -6.05 21.06
C GLY A 216 -19.44 -5.17 20.99
N LYS A 217 -19.20 -3.90 21.19
CA LYS A 217 -20.22 -2.84 21.19
C LYS A 217 -19.65 -1.53 20.66
N ALA A 218 -20.55 -0.64 20.24
CA ALA A 218 -20.24 0.77 20.03
C ALA A 218 -20.37 1.56 21.35
N HIS A 219 -19.66 2.70 21.45
CA HIS A 219 -19.58 3.52 22.67
C HIS A 219 -20.06 4.95 22.40
N GLY A 220 -21.14 5.31 23.06
CA GLY A 220 -21.79 6.61 22.92
C GLY A 220 -22.52 7.00 24.21
N ALA A 221 -21.85 6.83 25.35
CA ALA A 221 -22.40 7.15 26.68
C ALA A 221 -22.83 8.62 26.82
N ALA A 222 -22.11 9.53 26.13
CA ALA A 222 -22.40 10.96 26.08
C ALA A 222 -21.85 11.55 24.75
N LYS A 223 -22.13 12.83 24.51
CA LYS A 223 -21.69 13.53 23.31
C LYS A 223 -20.18 13.72 23.30
N PRO A 224 -19.46 13.29 22.23
CA PRO A 224 -18.02 13.45 22.15
C PRO A 224 -17.55 14.90 22.37
N GLU A 225 -18.20 15.88 21.76
CA GLU A 225 -17.85 17.30 21.84
C GLU A 225 -18.00 17.91 23.25
N GLU A 226 -18.78 17.27 24.13
CA GLU A 226 -18.96 17.70 25.52
C GLU A 226 -17.96 17.03 26.48
N CYS A 227 -17.44 15.87 26.09
CA CYS A 227 -16.73 14.96 27.00
C CYS A 227 -15.28 14.72 26.62
N LEU A 228 -14.97 14.57 25.34
CA LEU A 228 -13.59 14.39 24.91
C LEU A 228 -12.84 15.73 25.02
N GLU A 229 -11.63 15.68 25.50
CA GLU A 229 -10.70 16.80 25.49
C GLU A 229 -10.08 16.98 24.10
N ALA A 230 -9.10 17.87 24.00
CA ALA A 230 -8.39 18.05 22.74
C ALA A 230 -7.86 16.72 22.20
N GLU A 231 -7.87 16.58 20.88
CA GLU A 231 -7.24 15.42 20.24
C GLU A 231 -5.73 15.38 20.58
N PRO A 232 -5.06 14.20 20.56
CA PRO A 232 -3.73 14.05 21.11
C PRO A 232 -2.69 15.05 20.60
N ALA A 233 -2.70 15.38 19.30
CA ALA A 233 -1.73 16.33 18.72
C ALA A 233 -2.01 17.80 19.12
N ALA A 234 -3.27 18.13 19.42
CA ALA A 234 -3.67 19.48 19.85
C ALA A 234 -3.67 19.66 21.37
N ALA A 235 -3.45 18.60 22.14
CA ALA A 235 -3.36 18.67 23.60
C ALA A 235 -2.14 19.51 24.05
N GLY A 236 -2.21 20.05 25.26
CA GLY A 236 -1.08 20.71 25.88
C GLY A 236 0.13 19.77 26.02
N VAL A 237 1.34 20.31 26.04
CA VAL A 237 2.57 19.50 26.09
C VAL A 237 2.63 18.59 27.32
N GLU A 238 2.00 19.00 28.42
CA GLU A 238 1.87 18.23 29.67
C GLU A 238 0.93 17.02 29.54
N GLU A 239 0.07 17.01 28.50
CA GLU A 239 -0.89 15.93 28.25
C GLU A 239 -0.58 15.16 26.96
N GLN A 240 0.25 15.69 26.09
CA GLN A 240 0.67 14.98 24.88
C GLN A 240 1.29 13.61 25.24
N GLY A 241 0.94 12.60 24.47
CA GLY A 241 1.38 11.23 24.71
C GLY A 241 0.54 10.44 25.74
N PHE A 242 -0.37 11.08 26.47
CA PHE A 242 -1.37 10.37 27.26
C PHE A 242 -2.56 9.87 26.43
N GLY A 243 -2.66 10.34 25.17
CA GLY A 243 -3.69 9.94 24.23
C GLY A 243 -5.04 10.63 24.50
N TRP A 244 -6.11 9.99 24.06
CA TRP A 244 -7.47 10.52 24.22
C TRP A 244 -7.91 10.56 25.68
N ASN A 245 -8.33 11.73 26.16
CA ASN A 245 -8.87 11.94 27.50
C ASN A 245 -10.38 12.17 27.46
N ASN A 246 -11.10 11.60 28.42
CA ASN A 246 -12.54 11.75 28.59
C ASN A 246 -12.85 12.25 30.01
N LYS A 247 -13.47 13.42 30.11
CA LYS A 247 -13.81 14.09 31.40
C LYS A 247 -15.23 13.80 31.89
N CYS A 248 -16.04 13.01 31.17
CA CYS A 248 -17.41 12.70 31.59
C CYS A 248 -17.44 11.44 32.43
N GLY A 249 -18.16 11.48 33.53
CA GLY A 249 -18.29 10.37 34.47
C GLY A 249 -16.94 9.89 34.99
N SER A 250 -16.70 8.58 34.86
CA SER A 250 -15.40 7.96 35.17
C SER A 250 -14.42 8.07 34.02
N GLY A 251 -14.87 8.48 32.84
CA GLY A 251 -14.08 8.51 31.59
C GLY A 251 -13.80 7.14 30.96
N VAL A 252 -14.14 6.05 31.65
CA VAL A 252 -13.86 4.66 31.29
C VAL A 252 -15.07 3.76 31.49
N GLY A 253 -15.01 2.53 31.07
CA GLY A 253 -16.08 1.55 31.28
C GLY A 253 -17.42 2.01 30.69
N ALA A 254 -18.45 2.12 31.49
CA ALA A 254 -19.78 2.56 31.05
C ALA A 254 -19.82 4.01 30.50
N ASP A 255 -18.83 4.83 30.86
CA ASP A 255 -18.71 6.21 30.41
C ASP A 255 -17.81 6.36 29.14
N THR A 256 -17.38 5.25 28.54
CA THR A 256 -16.53 5.26 27.34
C THR A 256 -17.25 5.89 26.14
N ILE A 257 -16.51 6.70 25.36
CA ILE A 257 -17.01 7.37 24.16
C ILE A 257 -16.05 7.11 23.01
N THR A 258 -16.60 6.70 21.87
CA THR A 258 -15.90 6.59 20.59
C THR A 258 -16.71 7.25 19.47
N SER A 259 -17.51 6.49 18.72
CA SER A 259 -18.30 6.96 17.58
C SER A 259 -19.57 7.74 17.96
N GLY A 260 -19.97 7.70 19.19
CA GLY A 260 -21.25 8.27 19.64
C GLY A 260 -22.47 7.35 19.48
N LEU A 261 -22.37 6.25 18.72
CA LEU A 261 -23.39 5.20 18.72
C LEU A 261 -23.21 4.32 19.96
N GLU A 262 -24.29 3.71 20.47
CA GLU A 262 -24.26 2.98 21.73
C GLU A 262 -25.00 1.66 21.66
N GLY A 263 -24.31 0.54 21.98
CA GLY A 263 -24.91 -0.78 22.11
C GLY A 263 -24.19 -1.88 21.36
N ALA A 264 -24.65 -3.12 21.54
CA ALA A 264 -24.12 -4.32 20.89
C ALA A 264 -25.07 -4.86 19.84
N TRP A 265 -24.55 -5.58 18.86
CA TRP A 265 -25.34 -6.20 17.78
C TRP A 265 -25.88 -7.59 18.14
N THR A 266 -25.22 -8.27 19.08
CA THR A 266 -25.50 -9.67 19.43
C THR A 266 -25.71 -9.85 20.93
N SER A 267 -26.31 -10.97 21.32
CA SER A 267 -26.48 -11.32 22.77
C SER A 267 -25.19 -11.87 23.39
N ASN A 268 -24.20 -12.22 22.60
CA ASN A 268 -22.91 -12.75 23.05
C ASN A 268 -21.75 -11.97 22.44
N PRO A 269 -21.51 -10.71 22.87
CA PRO A 269 -20.53 -9.82 22.19
C PRO A 269 -19.07 -10.25 22.29
N VAL A 270 -18.76 -11.25 23.12
CA VAL A 270 -17.41 -11.81 23.31
C VAL A 270 -17.31 -13.28 22.89
N GLN A 271 -18.18 -13.68 21.96
CA GLN A 271 -18.20 -15.03 21.42
C GLN A 271 -18.55 -14.99 19.93
N TRP A 272 -17.85 -15.77 19.11
CA TRP A 272 -18.21 -15.97 17.71
C TRP A 272 -19.57 -16.66 17.59
N THR A 273 -20.49 -16.04 16.87
CA THR A 273 -21.82 -16.57 16.56
C THR A 273 -22.31 -16.02 15.23
N HIS A 274 -23.31 -16.67 14.62
CA HIS A 274 -23.98 -16.15 13.42
C HIS A 274 -25.17 -15.23 13.74
N GLN A 275 -25.27 -14.76 14.98
CA GLN A 275 -26.43 -14.00 15.45
C GLN A 275 -26.55 -12.62 14.81
N TYR A 276 -25.44 -12.00 14.38
CA TYR A 276 -25.48 -10.70 13.69
C TYR A 276 -26.39 -10.77 12.44
N LEU A 277 -26.15 -11.71 11.53
CA LEU A 277 -26.96 -11.89 10.33
C LEU A 277 -28.39 -12.33 10.70
N GLY A 278 -28.55 -13.19 11.73
CA GLY A 278 -29.85 -13.56 12.24
C GLY A 278 -30.63 -12.36 12.73
N ASN A 279 -30.05 -11.47 13.52
CA ASN A 279 -30.72 -10.25 13.99
C ASN A 279 -31.02 -9.30 12.83
N LEU A 280 -30.09 -9.12 11.88
CA LEU A 280 -30.27 -8.26 10.73
C LEU A 280 -31.54 -8.64 9.92
N PHE A 281 -31.74 -9.93 9.66
CA PHE A 281 -32.84 -10.41 8.80
C PHE A 281 -34.13 -10.71 9.55
N ASN A 282 -34.07 -11.20 10.81
CA ASN A 282 -35.25 -11.62 11.55
C ASN A 282 -36.02 -10.48 12.21
N PHE A 283 -35.38 -9.31 12.38
CA PHE A 283 -36.04 -8.14 12.94
C PHE A 283 -36.37 -7.09 11.89
N GLU A 284 -37.49 -6.37 12.11
CA GLU A 284 -37.73 -5.08 11.49
C GLU A 284 -37.15 -3.97 12.36
N TRP A 285 -36.57 -2.95 11.74
CA TRP A 285 -35.74 -1.95 12.40
C TRP A 285 -36.43 -0.58 12.39
N LYS A 286 -36.38 0.13 13.51
CA LYS A 286 -36.81 1.52 13.63
C LYS A 286 -35.65 2.40 14.09
N GLN A 287 -35.61 3.60 13.55
CA GLN A 287 -34.60 4.60 13.90
C GLN A 287 -34.78 5.04 15.34
N THR A 288 -33.67 5.23 16.04
CA THR A 288 -33.57 5.83 17.36
C THR A 288 -32.29 6.67 17.47
N ARG A 289 -32.05 7.21 18.66
CA ARG A 289 -30.81 7.91 18.96
C ARG A 289 -30.14 7.31 20.20
N SER A 290 -28.81 7.28 20.16
CA SER A 290 -27.96 6.94 21.29
C SER A 290 -28.05 8.03 22.39
N PRO A 291 -27.52 7.79 23.60
CA PRO A 291 -27.37 8.85 24.62
C PRO A 291 -26.54 10.06 24.09
N ALA A 292 -25.56 9.84 23.24
CA ALA A 292 -24.79 10.89 22.56
C ALA A 292 -25.59 11.66 21.50
N GLY A 293 -26.77 11.18 21.12
CA GLY A 293 -27.61 11.80 20.10
C GLY A 293 -27.37 11.28 18.68
N ALA A 294 -26.43 10.34 18.48
CA ALA A 294 -26.16 9.73 17.19
C ALA A 294 -27.30 8.83 16.71
N ILE A 295 -27.51 8.77 15.40
CA ILE A 295 -28.57 7.97 14.77
C ILE A 295 -28.16 6.49 14.76
N GLN A 296 -29.03 5.64 15.26
CA GLN A 296 -28.91 4.19 15.20
C GLN A 296 -30.27 3.52 15.09
N TRP A 297 -30.29 2.21 14.96
CA TRP A 297 -31.53 1.45 14.72
C TRP A 297 -31.68 0.35 15.76
N ILE A 298 -32.92 0.15 16.23
CA ILE A 298 -33.29 -0.92 17.17
C ILE A 298 -34.48 -1.72 16.60
N PRO A 299 -34.68 -3.00 17.03
CA PRO A 299 -35.84 -3.76 16.61
C PRO A 299 -37.16 -3.08 16.93
N THR A 300 -38.17 -3.26 16.09
CA THR A 300 -39.56 -2.89 16.38
C THR A 300 -40.23 -3.86 17.35
N ASP A 301 -39.72 -5.09 17.43
CA ASP A 301 -40.22 -6.14 18.29
C ASP A 301 -39.81 -5.89 19.76
N GLU A 302 -40.80 -5.73 20.63
CA GLU A 302 -40.60 -5.52 22.09
C GLU A 302 -39.94 -6.73 22.78
N ALA A 303 -40.06 -7.94 22.20
CA ALA A 303 -39.40 -9.13 22.75
C ALA A 303 -37.85 -9.03 22.64
N ALA A 304 -37.35 -8.23 21.74
CA ALA A 304 -35.92 -7.98 21.61
C ALA A 304 -35.37 -6.89 22.52
N ALA A 305 -36.23 -6.20 23.31
CA ALA A 305 -35.84 -5.04 24.15
C ALA A 305 -34.75 -5.36 25.19
N GLN A 306 -34.59 -6.62 25.56
CA GLN A 306 -33.61 -7.10 26.55
C GLN A 306 -32.74 -8.25 26.01
N LEU A 307 -32.42 -8.24 24.74
CA LEU A 307 -31.68 -9.34 24.11
C LEU A 307 -30.17 -9.29 24.43
N THR A 308 -29.56 -8.11 24.43
CA THR A 308 -28.11 -7.94 24.63
C THR A 308 -27.78 -7.61 26.10
N PRO A 309 -26.69 -8.12 26.69
CA PRO A 309 -26.23 -7.76 28.02
C PRO A 309 -25.68 -6.33 28.06
N ASP A 310 -25.68 -5.71 29.23
CA ASP A 310 -24.87 -4.53 29.50
C ASP A 310 -23.41 -4.92 29.69
N ALA A 311 -22.48 -4.06 29.23
CA ALA A 311 -21.06 -4.37 29.26
C ALA A 311 -20.44 -4.38 30.68
N HIS A 312 -21.00 -3.58 31.62
CA HIS A 312 -20.45 -3.35 32.97
C HIS A 312 -21.42 -3.60 34.09
N ASP A 313 -22.73 -3.79 33.81
CA ASP A 313 -23.77 -4.04 34.81
C ASP A 313 -24.58 -5.30 34.44
N PRO A 314 -24.28 -6.46 35.04
CA PRO A 314 -24.94 -7.73 34.69
C PRO A 314 -26.46 -7.74 34.99
N SER A 315 -26.96 -6.76 35.72
CA SER A 315 -28.40 -6.64 36.00
C SER A 315 -29.19 -5.95 34.89
N LYS A 316 -28.49 -5.30 33.95
CA LYS A 316 -29.09 -4.55 32.84
C LYS A 316 -29.00 -5.30 31.53
N ARG A 317 -29.97 -5.06 30.68
CA ARG A 317 -30.01 -5.58 29.31
C ARG A 317 -30.58 -4.52 28.38
N HIS A 318 -30.24 -4.63 27.11
CA HIS A 318 -30.55 -3.68 26.04
C HIS A 318 -31.08 -4.37 24.79
N PRO A 319 -31.78 -3.68 23.91
CA PRO A 319 -32.02 -4.20 22.56
C PRO A 319 -30.70 -4.28 21.75
N PRO A 320 -30.60 -5.18 20.78
CA PRO A 320 -29.52 -5.12 19.82
C PRO A 320 -29.66 -3.87 18.97
N ILE A 321 -28.53 -3.39 18.43
CA ILE A 321 -28.52 -2.24 17.54
C ILE A 321 -28.07 -2.62 16.12
N MET A 322 -28.41 -1.77 15.16
CA MET A 322 -27.77 -1.71 13.84
C MET A 322 -27.41 -0.27 13.53
N PHE A 323 -26.33 -0.10 12.80
CA PHE A 323 -25.96 1.16 12.15
C PHE A 323 -26.74 1.34 10.85
N THR A 324 -26.78 2.54 10.31
CA THR A 324 -27.33 2.76 8.97
C THR A 324 -26.51 1.96 7.93
N THR A 325 -25.20 1.86 8.13
CA THR A 325 -24.29 1.06 7.32
C THR A 325 -24.51 -0.45 7.44
N ASP A 326 -24.95 -0.96 8.61
CA ASP A 326 -25.36 -2.36 8.74
C ASP A 326 -26.62 -2.66 7.91
N LEU A 327 -27.59 -1.74 7.95
CA LEU A 327 -28.82 -1.90 7.18
C LEU A 327 -28.59 -1.87 5.66
N ALA A 328 -27.46 -1.34 5.20
CA ALA A 328 -27.07 -1.47 3.80
C ALA A 328 -26.98 -2.95 3.36
N LEU A 329 -26.54 -3.84 4.24
CA LEU A 329 -26.46 -5.28 3.96
C LEU A 329 -27.85 -5.94 3.80
N LYS A 330 -28.89 -5.34 4.38
CA LYS A 330 -30.29 -5.81 4.24
C LYS A 330 -30.99 -5.20 3.02
N PHE A 331 -30.70 -3.94 2.69
CA PHE A 331 -31.49 -3.18 1.72
C PHE A 331 -30.84 -3.01 0.34
N ASP A 332 -29.51 -2.97 0.23
CA ASP A 332 -28.83 -2.97 -1.06
C ASP A 332 -28.93 -4.35 -1.73
N PRO A 333 -29.44 -4.45 -2.97
CA PRO A 333 -29.67 -5.76 -3.60
C PRO A 333 -28.43 -6.63 -3.71
N GLY A 334 -27.26 -6.06 -4.02
CA GLY A 334 -26.01 -6.81 -4.19
C GLY A 334 -25.48 -7.32 -2.83
N PHE A 335 -25.40 -6.47 -1.84
CA PHE A 335 -25.00 -6.88 -0.50
C PHE A 335 -25.99 -7.86 0.14
N ARG A 336 -27.29 -7.66 -0.09
CA ARG A 336 -28.32 -8.53 0.44
C ARG A 336 -28.20 -9.96 -0.09
N GLU A 337 -27.97 -10.15 -1.37
CA GLU A 337 -27.78 -11.48 -1.96
C GLU A 337 -26.66 -12.25 -1.26
N ILE A 338 -25.53 -11.57 -1.01
CA ILE A 338 -24.37 -12.13 -0.32
C ILE A 338 -24.71 -12.40 1.16
N ALA A 339 -25.29 -11.43 1.85
CA ALA A 339 -25.62 -11.54 3.27
C ALA A 339 -26.68 -12.64 3.56
N GLU A 340 -27.71 -12.81 2.70
CA GLU A 340 -28.68 -13.90 2.77
C GLU A 340 -28.01 -15.26 2.50
N ARG A 341 -27.08 -15.33 1.56
CA ARG A 341 -26.28 -16.54 1.30
C ARG A 341 -25.47 -16.93 2.53
N PHE A 342 -24.77 -15.98 3.15
CA PHE A 342 -23.99 -16.20 4.38
C PHE A 342 -24.89 -16.57 5.57
N TYR A 343 -26.08 -15.96 5.71
CA TYR A 343 -27.03 -16.31 6.74
C TYR A 343 -27.49 -17.78 6.62
N ASN A 344 -27.68 -18.25 5.41
CA ASN A 344 -28.11 -19.62 5.13
C ASN A 344 -26.97 -20.64 5.13
N ASN A 345 -25.70 -20.19 5.01
CA ASN A 345 -24.51 -21.04 4.92
C ASN A 345 -23.42 -20.54 5.90
N PRO A 346 -23.56 -20.83 7.20
CA PRO A 346 -22.63 -20.36 8.22
C PRO A 346 -21.16 -20.71 7.99
N GLU A 347 -20.86 -21.93 7.52
CA GLU A 347 -19.49 -22.36 7.21
C GLU A 347 -18.86 -21.57 6.05
N GLU A 348 -19.67 -21.16 5.08
CA GLU A 348 -19.22 -20.30 3.99
C GLU A 348 -18.88 -18.90 4.51
N PHE A 349 -19.72 -18.36 5.39
CA PHE A 349 -19.47 -17.08 6.04
C PHE A 349 -18.19 -17.10 6.89
N GLU A 350 -17.98 -18.14 7.71
CA GLU A 350 -16.76 -18.28 8.50
C GLU A 350 -15.51 -18.26 7.62
N ARG A 351 -15.52 -19.02 6.53
CA ARG A 351 -14.39 -19.04 5.59
C ARG A 351 -14.19 -17.69 4.92
N ALA A 352 -15.26 -17.07 4.42
CA ALA A 352 -15.19 -15.77 3.76
C ALA A 352 -14.65 -14.69 4.70
N PHE A 353 -15.09 -14.66 5.96
CA PHE A 353 -14.59 -13.72 6.95
C PHE A 353 -13.11 -13.98 7.30
N ALA A 354 -12.70 -15.24 7.47
CA ALA A 354 -11.30 -15.57 7.74
C ALA A 354 -10.37 -15.13 6.59
N GLU A 355 -10.78 -15.37 5.33
CA GLU A 355 -10.00 -14.96 4.15
C GLU A 355 -9.98 -13.43 3.98
N ALA A 356 -11.13 -12.77 4.16
CA ALA A 356 -11.21 -11.31 4.07
C ALA A 356 -10.43 -10.60 5.18
N TRP A 357 -10.46 -11.12 6.41
CA TRP A 357 -9.65 -10.61 7.52
C TRP A 357 -8.15 -10.77 7.24
N PHE A 358 -7.75 -11.94 6.73
CA PHE A 358 -6.35 -12.14 6.36
C PHE A 358 -5.90 -11.19 5.26
N LYS A 359 -6.73 -10.97 4.23
CA LYS A 359 -6.45 -9.99 3.19
C LYS A 359 -6.36 -8.57 3.76
N LEU A 360 -7.33 -8.13 4.56
CA LEU A 360 -7.34 -6.81 5.19
C LEU A 360 -6.02 -6.53 5.92
N THR A 361 -5.55 -7.50 6.69
CA THR A 361 -4.39 -7.33 7.58
C THR A 361 -3.03 -7.62 6.94
N HIS A 362 -2.99 -8.17 5.71
CA HIS A 362 -1.74 -8.56 5.04
C HIS A 362 -1.56 -7.99 3.63
N ARG A 363 -2.56 -7.22 3.13
CA ARG A 363 -2.54 -6.69 1.76
C ARG A 363 -1.37 -5.74 1.50
N ASP A 364 -0.92 -5.03 2.51
CA ASP A 364 0.18 -4.06 2.49
C ASP A 364 1.59 -4.68 2.68
N MET A 365 1.68 -6.00 2.84
CA MET A 365 2.95 -6.67 3.14
C MET A 365 3.72 -7.14 1.91
N GLY A 366 3.16 -7.02 0.72
CA GLY A 366 3.75 -7.54 -0.51
C GLY A 366 3.65 -9.07 -0.65
N PRO A 367 4.56 -9.69 -1.40
CA PRO A 367 4.48 -11.12 -1.70
C PRO A 367 4.80 -12.00 -0.49
N ARG A 368 4.27 -13.24 -0.54
CA ARG A 368 4.46 -14.25 0.51
C ARG A 368 5.93 -14.51 0.89
N ALA A 369 6.87 -14.27 -0.02
CA ALA A 369 8.31 -14.40 0.25
C ALA A 369 8.81 -13.51 1.41
N ARG A 370 8.06 -12.47 1.79
CA ARG A 370 8.36 -11.58 2.92
C ARG A 370 7.76 -12.04 4.25
N TYR A 371 6.86 -13.02 4.23
CA TYR A 371 6.13 -13.45 5.42
C TYR A 371 7.00 -14.24 6.39
N LEU A 372 6.84 -13.97 7.68
CA LEU A 372 7.60 -14.60 8.77
C LEU A 372 6.65 -15.37 9.70
N GLY A 373 7.17 -16.43 10.32
CA GLY A 373 6.50 -17.21 11.35
C GLY A 373 5.92 -18.53 10.87
N THR A 374 5.39 -19.27 11.82
CA THR A 374 4.89 -20.65 11.65
C THR A 374 3.41 -20.72 11.30
N ASP A 375 2.67 -19.61 11.51
CA ASP A 375 1.22 -19.52 11.28
C ASP A 375 0.85 -19.01 9.90
N VAL A 376 1.84 -18.85 9.00
CA VAL A 376 1.62 -18.41 7.62
C VAL A 376 0.76 -19.43 6.88
N PRO A 377 -0.40 -19.04 6.32
CA PRO A 377 -1.26 -19.96 5.60
C PRO A 377 -0.54 -20.66 4.44
N GLU A 378 -0.81 -21.94 4.23
CA GLU A 378 -0.28 -22.66 3.05
C GLU A 378 -0.89 -22.15 1.75
N LYS A 379 -2.17 -21.73 1.79
CA LYS A 379 -2.87 -21.17 0.64
C LYS A 379 -2.24 -19.85 0.24
N GLU A 380 -1.83 -19.75 -1.02
CA GLU A 380 -1.41 -18.50 -1.65
C GLU A 380 -2.58 -17.90 -2.42
N PHE A 381 -2.77 -16.58 -2.29
CA PHE A 381 -3.86 -15.86 -2.91
C PHE A 381 -3.37 -15.08 -4.13
N ILE A 382 -4.24 -14.93 -5.12
CA ILE A 382 -3.91 -14.18 -6.34
C ILE A 382 -3.52 -12.72 -6.06
N TRP A 383 -4.12 -12.11 -5.03
CA TRP A 383 -3.82 -10.72 -4.63
C TRP A 383 -2.41 -10.54 -3.99
N GLN A 384 -1.71 -11.64 -3.68
CA GLN A 384 -0.33 -11.62 -3.20
C GLN A 384 0.69 -11.54 -4.35
N ASP A 385 0.23 -11.42 -5.58
CA ASP A 385 1.04 -11.41 -6.80
C ASP A 385 2.00 -12.62 -6.88
N PRO A 386 1.50 -13.87 -6.80
CA PRO A 386 2.32 -15.05 -6.65
C PRO A 386 3.29 -15.26 -7.82
N ILE A 387 4.50 -15.70 -7.48
CA ILE A 387 5.57 -16.00 -8.44
C ILE A 387 6.06 -17.44 -8.18
N PRO A 388 6.24 -18.28 -9.21
CA PRO A 388 6.78 -19.63 -9.01
C PRO A 388 8.13 -19.60 -8.29
N PRO A 389 8.40 -20.56 -7.39
CA PRO A 389 9.71 -20.67 -6.77
C PRO A 389 10.77 -21.09 -7.79
N VAL A 390 12.03 -20.78 -7.52
CA VAL A 390 13.16 -21.27 -8.32
C VAL A 390 13.27 -22.79 -8.16
N ASP A 391 13.06 -23.53 -9.24
CA ASP A 391 13.01 -24.99 -9.30
C ASP A 391 14.15 -25.62 -10.11
N HIS A 392 15.15 -24.83 -10.52
CA HIS A 392 16.23 -25.24 -11.38
C HIS A 392 17.56 -24.58 -10.98
N PRO A 393 18.72 -25.14 -11.40
CA PRO A 393 20.01 -24.46 -11.26
C PRO A 393 20.03 -23.13 -12.00
N LEU A 394 20.56 -22.10 -11.35
CA LEU A 394 20.70 -20.75 -11.93
C LEU A 394 21.89 -20.68 -12.89
N ILE A 395 21.85 -19.67 -13.78
CA ILE A 395 22.94 -19.31 -14.68
C ILE A 395 24.15 -18.77 -13.91
N ASP A 396 25.34 -19.06 -14.39
CA ASP A 396 26.61 -18.59 -13.82
C ASP A 396 27.22 -17.42 -14.62
N ALA A 397 28.41 -16.97 -14.24
CA ALA A 397 29.07 -15.82 -14.84
C ALA A 397 29.41 -16.03 -16.34
N GLU A 398 29.69 -17.26 -16.78
CA GLU A 398 29.98 -17.56 -18.19
C GLU A 398 28.69 -17.51 -19.02
N ASP A 399 27.61 -18.05 -18.49
CA ASP A 399 26.28 -17.97 -19.10
C ASP A 399 25.83 -16.51 -19.24
N ILE A 400 25.99 -15.70 -18.18
CA ILE A 400 25.65 -14.26 -18.17
C ILE A 400 26.43 -13.53 -19.28
N ALA A 401 27.71 -13.77 -19.42
CA ALA A 401 28.53 -13.16 -20.47
C ALA A 401 28.08 -13.58 -21.87
N THR A 402 27.75 -14.84 -22.07
CA THR A 402 27.22 -15.38 -23.31
C THR A 402 25.88 -14.74 -23.67
N LEU A 403 24.95 -14.72 -22.75
CA LEU A 403 23.62 -14.14 -22.96
C LEU A 403 23.68 -12.63 -23.25
N LYS A 404 24.53 -11.87 -22.53
CA LYS A 404 24.76 -10.45 -22.87
C LYS A 404 25.26 -10.27 -24.33
N SER A 405 26.19 -11.13 -24.79
CA SER A 405 26.67 -11.11 -26.17
C SER A 405 25.56 -11.41 -27.18
N GLU A 406 24.74 -12.42 -26.93
CA GLU A 406 23.61 -12.80 -27.79
C GLU A 406 22.55 -11.69 -27.85
N ILE A 407 22.21 -11.08 -26.71
CA ILE A 407 21.27 -9.96 -26.65
C ILE A 407 21.77 -8.77 -27.46
N LEU A 408 23.04 -8.39 -27.32
CA LEU A 408 23.61 -7.28 -28.09
C LEU A 408 23.76 -7.60 -29.59
N ALA A 409 23.87 -8.88 -29.95
CA ALA A 409 23.93 -9.32 -31.38
C ALA A 409 22.52 -9.48 -32.00
N SER A 410 21.46 -9.42 -31.23
CA SER A 410 20.08 -9.68 -31.68
C SER A 410 19.49 -8.60 -32.59
N GLY A 411 20.13 -7.44 -32.69
CA GLY A 411 19.67 -6.27 -33.44
C GLY A 411 18.75 -5.33 -32.65
N LEU A 412 18.50 -5.61 -31.38
CA LEU A 412 17.82 -4.66 -30.46
C LEU A 412 18.77 -3.50 -30.15
N SER A 413 18.22 -2.28 -30.14
CA SER A 413 18.99 -1.08 -29.83
C SER A 413 19.10 -0.87 -28.28
N VAL A 414 20.06 -0.03 -27.86
CA VAL A 414 20.23 0.39 -26.49
C VAL A 414 18.93 0.97 -25.91
N PRO A 415 18.27 1.94 -26.57
CA PRO A 415 17.00 2.47 -26.04
C PRO A 415 15.90 1.43 -25.84
N GLU A 416 15.72 0.50 -26.78
CA GLU A 416 14.69 -0.56 -26.68
C GLU A 416 14.93 -1.47 -25.47
N LEU A 417 16.17 -1.91 -25.26
CA LEU A 417 16.52 -2.76 -24.11
C LEU A 417 16.39 -2.04 -22.77
N VAL A 418 16.81 -0.77 -22.72
CA VAL A 418 16.72 0.06 -21.52
C VAL A 418 15.26 0.34 -21.17
N ARG A 419 14.42 0.71 -22.15
CA ARG A 419 12.98 0.94 -21.92
C ARG A 419 12.27 -0.31 -21.41
N ALA A 420 12.52 -1.48 -21.99
CA ALA A 420 11.89 -2.72 -21.56
C ALA A 420 12.29 -3.12 -20.13
N ALA A 421 13.57 -3.00 -19.77
CA ALA A 421 14.05 -3.29 -18.43
C ALA A 421 13.47 -2.31 -17.41
N TRP A 422 13.47 -1.00 -17.71
CA TRP A 422 12.87 0.01 -16.86
C TRP A 422 11.38 -0.22 -16.70
N ALA A 423 10.63 -0.42 -17.78
CA ALA A 423 9.20 -0.69 -17.76
C ALA A 423 8.82 -1.91 -16.90
N SER A 424 9.68 -2.93 -16.91
CA SER A 424 9.50 -4.12 -16.06
C SER A 424 9.67 -3.81 -14.57
N ALA A 425 10.72 -3.07 -14.20
CA ALA A 425 11.11 -2.84 -12.82
C ALA A 425 10.38 -1.66 -12.15
N SER A 426 10.10 -0.59 -12.90
CA SER A 426 9.61 0.68 -12.37
C SER A 426 8.13 0.66 -11.94
N THR A 427 7.43 -0.46 -12.10
CA THR A 427 6.10 -0.68 -11.51
C THR A 427 6.14 -0.91 -10.01
N TYR A 428 7.32 -1.20 -9.45
CA TYR A 428 7.48 -1.42 -8.02
C TYR A 428 7.02 -0.23 -7.18
N ARG A 429 6.37 -0.52 -6.06
CA ARG A 429 5.99 0.43 -5.01
C ARG A 429 6.47 -0.09 -3.67
N ASP A 430 7.31 0.69 -2.99
CA ASP A 430 7.80 0.32 -1.65
C ASP A 430 6.71 0.42 -0.57
N THR A 431 5.65 1.16 -0.85
CA THR A 431 4.53 1.38 0.07
C THR A 431 3.73 0.12 0.40
N ASP A 432 3.58 -0.80 -0.57
CA ASP A 432 2.92 -2.09 -0.40
C ASP A 432 3.70 -3.25 -1.03
N MET A 433 4.94 -3.02 -1.43
CA MET A 433 5.87 -4.03 -1.96
C MET A 433 5.36 -4.77 -3.21
N ARG A 434 4.51 -4.13 -4.01
CA ARG A 434 3.94 -4.69 -5.25
C ARG A 434 4.69 -4.20 -6.48
N GLY A 435 4.53 -4.93 -7.58
CA GLY A 435 5.18 -4.63 -8.85
C GLY A 435 6.62 -5.12 -8.90
N GLY A 436 7.40 -4.58 -9.84
CA GLY A 436 8.79 -4.96 -10.06
C GLY A 436 9.01 -5.93 -11.20
N ALA A 437 10.27 -6.26 -11.45
CA ALA A 437 10.70 -7.06 -12.61
C ALA A 437 10.45 -8.57 -12.43
N ASN A 438 10.39 -9.06 -11.19
CA ASN A 438 10.17 -10.47 -10.92
C ASN A 438 8.76 -10.89 -11.34
N GLY A 439 8.65 -12.05 -12.01
CA GLY A 439 7.39 -12.49 -12.61
C GLY A 439 7.26 -12.17 -14.10
N ALA A 440 8.09 -11.28 -14.65
CA ALA A 440 7.98 -10.81 -16.04
C ALA A 440 6.54 -10.43 -16.44
N ARG A 441 5.77 -9.82 -15.53
CA ARG A 441 4.36 -9.47 -15.78
C ARG A 441 4.19 -8.45 -16.89
N ILE A 442 5.26 -7.78 -17.28
CA ILE A 442 5.27 -6.88 -18.45
C ILE A 442 4.82 -7.57 -19.76
N ARG A 443 4.92 -8.91 -19.85
CA ARG A 443 4.43 -9.69 -21.01
C ARG A 443 2.96 -10.12 -20.87
N LEU A 444 2.35 -9.89 -19.71
CA LEU A 444 1.00 -10.33 -19.35
C LEU A 444 0.02 -9.16 -19.32
N ALA A 445 -1.27 -9.44 -19.48
CA ALA A 445 -2.30 -8.45 -19.19
C ALA A 445 -2.32 -8.15 -17.67
N PRO A 446 -2.53 -6.88 -17.26
CA PRO A 446 -2.80 -5.72 -18.11
C PRO A 446 -1.52 -4.99 -18.60
N GLN A 447 -0.36 -5.27 -18.02
CA GLN A 447 0.85 -4.44 -18.16
C GLN A 447 1.38 -4.40 -19.60
N LYS A 448 1.23 -5.48 -20.39
CA LYS A 448 1.69 -5.53 -21.78
C LYS A 448 0.98 -4.52 -22.69
N ASP A 449 -0.22 -4.11 -22.31
CA ASP A 449 -1.09 -3.24 -23.11
C ASP A 449 -1.05 -1.77 -22.65
N TRP A 450 -0.25 -1.43 -21.62
CA TRP A 450 -0.13 -0.06 -21.13
C TRP A 450 0.53 0.87 -22.14
N PRO A 451 -0.07 2.04 -22.45
CA PRO A 451 0.43 2.96 -23.48
C PRO A 451 1.87 3.40 -23.25
N VAL A 452 2.29 3.60 -21.99
CA VAL A 452 3.67 4.01 -21.64
C VAL A 452 4.73 3.00 -22.08
N ASN A 453 4.35 1.75 -22.31
CA ASN A 453 5.27 0.66 -22.66
C ASN A 453 5.44 0.49 -24.17
N ASP A 454 4.71 1.26 -25.00
CA ASP A 454 4.69 1.09 -26.45
C ASP A 454 4.49 -0.39 -26.84
N PRO A 455 3.23 -0.90 -26.82
CA PRO A 455 2.95 -2.33 -26.96
C PRO A 455 3.58 -3.00 -28.18
N ASP A 456 3.70 -2.29 -29.31
CA ASP A 456 4.31 -2.82 -30.53
C ASP A 456 5.84 -2.98 -30.38
N GLU A 457 6.51 -1.99 -29.83
CA GLU A 457 7.95 -2.08 -29.53
C GLU A 457 8.20 -3.13 -28.46
N LEU A 458 7.41 -3.14 -27.41
CA LEU A 458 7.52 -4.12 -26.33
C LEU A 458 7.37 -5.56 -26.86
N ALA A 459 6.39 -5.82 -27.71
CA ALA A 459 6.18 -7.15 -28.30
C ALA A 459 7.40 -7.59 -29.15
N LYS A 460 8.01 -6.66 -29.88
CA LYS A 460 9.26 -6.93 -30.63
C LYS A 460 10.40 -7.32 -29.70
N VAL A 461 10.62 -6.55 -28.62
CA VAL A 461 11.71 -6.80 -27.67
C VAL A 461 11.49 -8.13 -26.96
N LEU A 462 10.31 -8.36 -26.40
CA LEU A 462 9.98 -9.60 -25.69
C LEU A 462 10.08 -10.83 -26.59
N GLY A 463 9.53 -10.77 -27.82
CA GLY A 463 9.62 -11.89 -28.76
C GLY A 463 11.05 -12.21 -29.20
N THR A 464 11.96 -11.24 -29.15
CA THR A 464 13.38 -11.46 -29.38
C THR A 464 14.06 -12.11 -28.18
N LEU A 465 13.82 -11.62 -26.98
CA LEU A 465 14.35 -12.20 -25.73
C LEU A 465 13.82 -13.61 -25.47
N GLU A 466 12.55 -13.88 -25.78
CA GLU A 466 11.97 -15.24 -25.69
C GLU A 466 12.68 -16.26 -26.60
N LYS A 467 13.08 -15.86 -27.81
CA LYS A 467 13.85 -16.73 -28.67
C LYS A 467 15.24 -17.04 -28.12
N ILE A 468 15.90 -16.05 -27.51
CA ILE A 468 17.17 -16.27 -26.81
C ILE A 468 16.98 -17.19 -25.63
N GLN A 469 15.95 -16.97 -24.80
CA GLN A 469 15.59 -17.83 -23.66
C GLN A 469 15.42 -19.29 -24.12
N GLN A 470 14.58 -19.51 -25.12
CA GLN A 470 14.30 -20.85 -25.65
C GLN A 470 15.56 -21.53 -26.19
N GLY A 471 16.38 -20.81 -26.96
CA GLY A 471 17.65 -21.29 -27.51
C GLY A 471 18.63 -21.71 -26.42
N PHE A 472 18.83 -20.81 -25.43
CA PHE A 472 19.71 -21.08 -24.29
C PHE A 472 19.23 -22.27 -23.46
N ASN A 473 17.95 -22.25 -23.02
CA ASN A 473 17.40 -23.31 -22.16
C ASN A 473 17.39 -24.68 -22.85
N ALA A 474 17.15 -24.74 -24.17
CA ALA A 474 17.20 -25.99 -24.93
C ALA A 474 18.61 -26.56 -25.09
N ALA A 475 19.65 -25.71 -25.07
CA ALA A 475 21.05 -26.12 -25.22
C ALA A 475 21.67 -26.61 -23.90
N GLN A 476 21.01 -26.36 -22.74
CA GLN A 476 21.57 -26.70 -21.44
C GLN A 476 21.47 -28.17 -21.10
N THR A 477 22.52 -28.69 -20.49
CA THR A 477 22.55 -30.01 -19.88
C THR A 477 22.50 -29.86 -18.36
N GLY A 478 21.72 -30.71 -17.66
CA GLY A 478 21.64 -30.65 -16.19
C GLY A 478 20.51 -29.74 -15.63
N GLY A 479 19.61 -29.26 -16.50
CA GLY A 479 18.39 -28.57 -16.08
C GLY A 479 18.57 -27.08 -15.77
N LYS A 480 19.75 -26.49 -16.03
CA LYS A 480 19.99 -25.05 -15.88
C LYS A 480 19.05 -24.25 -16.81
N LYS A 481 18.49 -23.16 -16.32
CA LYS A 481 17.59 -22.30 -17.10
C LYS A 481 17.79 -20.82 -16.76
N VAL A 482 17.38 -19.97 -17.68
CA VAL A 482 17.18 -18.53 -17.46
C VAL A 482 15.70 -18.19 -17.64
N SER A 483 15.14 -17.37 -16.76
CA SER A 483 13.79 -16.82 -16.90
C SER A 483 13.78 -15.66 -17.89
N LEU A 484 12.59 -15.31 -18.43
CA LEU A 484 12.44 -14.11 -19.22
C LEU A 484 12.60 -12.85 -18.35
N ALA A 485 12.15 -12.90 -17.10
CA ALA A 485 12.34 -11.83 -16.12
C ALA A 485 13.83 -11.47 -15.96
N ASP A 486 14.69 -12.49 -15.80
CA ASP A 486 16.13 -12.28 -15.72
C ASP A 486 16.71 -11.76 -17.04
N LEU A 487 16.24 -12.26 -18.21
CA LEU A 487 16.72 -11.77 -19.51
C LEU A 487 16.35 -10.31 -19.80
N ILE A 488 15.18 -9.87 -19.37
CA ILE A 488 14.77 -8.46 -19.52
C ILE A 488 15.73 -7.56 -18.75
N VAL A 489 15.99 -7.88 -17.48
CA VAL A 489 16.93 -7.10 -16.65
C VAL A 489 18.35 -7.19 -17.15
N LEU A 490 18.80 -8.38 -17.58
CA LEU A 490 20.13 -8.60 -18.16
C LEU A 490 20.30 -7.82 -19.47
N GLY A 491 19.22 -7.70 -20.26
CA GLY A 491 19.20 -6.90 -21.49
C GLY A 491 19.46 -5.43 -21.23
N GLY A 492 18.82 -4.87 -20.21
CA GLY A 492 19.08 -3.51 -19.73
C GLY A 492 20.53 -3.32 -19.27
N ALA A 493 21.05 -4.26 -18.48
CA ALA A 493 22.44 -4.24 -18.03
C ALA A 493 23.45 -4.28 -19.19
N ALA A 494 23.24 -5.17 -20.17
CA ALA A 494 24.09 -5.27 -21.36
C ALA A 494 24.08 -3.99 -22.24
N ALA A 495 22.88 -3.38 -22.36
CA ALA A 495 22.70 -2.13 -23.07
C ALA A 495 23.45 -0.96 -22.40
N ILE A 496 23.39 -0.85 -21.08
CA ILE A 496 24.09 0.18 -20.30
C ILE A 496 25.60 -0.02 -20.40
N GLU A 497 26.10 -1.25 -20.25
CA GLU A 497 27.54 -1.55 -20.43
C GLU A 497 28.05 -1.13 -21.83
N LYS A 498 27.25 -1.44 -22.86
CA LYS A 498 27.56 -1.00 -24.23
C LYS A 498 27.57 0.51 -24.34
N ALA A 499 26.55 1.19 -23.84
CA ALA A 499 26.44 2.65 -23.91
C ALA A 499 27.57 3.36 -23.14
N ALA A 500 27.97 2.83 -22.00
CA ALA A 500 29.09 3.32 -21.20
C ALA A 500 30.42 3.10 -21.96
N LYS A 501 30.63 1.92 -22.60
CA LYS A 501 31.78 1.63 -23.40
C LYS A 501 31.89 2.56 -24.61
N ASP A 502 30.76 2.85 -25.27
CA ASP A 502 30.71 3.79 -26.39
C ASP A 502 31.04 5.24 -25.94
N ALA A 503 30.83 5.55 -24.66
CA ALA A 503 31.24 6.80 -24.00
C ALA A 503 32.72 6.80 -23.53
N GLY A 504 33.41 5.66 -23.60
CA GLY A 504 34.78 5.51 -23.16
C GLY A 504 35.01 4.91 -21.79
N HIS A 505 33.93 4.47 -21.12
CA HIS A 505 33.96 3.87 -19.76
C HIS A 505 33.84 2.34 -19.87
N ASN A 506 34.77 1.62 -19.25
CA ASN A 506 34.73 0.16 -19.19
C ASN A 506 34.21 -0.28 -17.85
N VAL A 507 32.90 -0.54 -17.76
CA VAL A 507 32.17 -0.84 -16.53
C VAL A 507 31.40 -2.16 -16.62
N SER A 508 31.01 -2.71 -15.50
CA SER A 508 30.09 -3.84 -15.38
C SER A 508 28.88 -3.42 -14.58
N VAL A 509 27.69 -3.73 -15.07
CA VAL A 509 26.43 -3.52 -14.34
C VAL A 509 26.14 -4.76 -13.50
N PRO A 510 26.04 -4.67 -12.18
CA PRO A 510 25.73 -5.80 -11.31
C PRO A 510 24.42 -6.47 -11.71
N PHE A 511 24.45 -7.80 -11.77
CA PHE A 511 23.28 -8.62 -12.08
C PHE A 511 23.31 -9.91 -11.24
N THR A 512 22.17 -10.22 -10.62
CA THR A 512 21.97 -11.48 -9.85
C THR A 512 20.78 -12.22 -10.44
N PRO A 513 20.98 -13.47 -10.93
CA PRO A 513 19.90 -14.30 -11.46
C PRO A 513 18.97 -14.79 -10.33
N GLY A 514 17.79 -15.32 -10.70
CA GLY A 514 16.85 -15.94 -9.77
C GLY A 514 15.45 -15.37 -9.82
N ARG A 515 15.16 -14.44 -10.73
CA ARG A 515 13.77 -14.07 -11.04
C ARG A 515 13.10 -15.21 -11.78
N MET A 516 11.79 -15.33 -11.59
CA MET A 516 10.96 -16.33 -12.25
C MET A 516 9.87 -15.67 -13.09
N ASP A 517 9.23 -16.45 -13.96
CA ASP A 517 8.18 -15.99 -14.85
C ASP A 517 6.81 -16.41 -14.29
N ALA A 518 5.97 -15.45 -13.93
CA ALA A 518 4.59 -15.71 -13.50
C ALA A 518 3.70 -16.09 -14.70
N ALA A 519 2.64 -16.84 -14.44
CA ALA A 519 1.59 -17.12 -15.41
C ALA A 519 0.48 -16.05 -15.38
N GLN A 520 -0.36 -16.00 -16.43
CA GLN A 520 -1.51 -15.07 -16.46
C GLN A 520 -2.49 -15.38 -15.31
N GLU A 521 -2.67 -16.66 -14.99
CA GLU A 521 -3.55 -17.12 -13.91
C GLU A 521 -3.03 -16.74 -12.51
N GLN A 522 -1.77 -16.36 -12.41
CA GLN A 522 -1.12 -15.85 -11.19
C GLN A 522 -1.13 -14.31 -11.13
N THR A 523 -1.77 -13.65 -12.07
CA THR A 523 -1.86 -12.19 -12.15
C THR A 523 -3.31 -11.75 -11.96
N ASP A 524 -3.58 -11.09 -10.84
CA ASP A 524 -4.86 -10.42 -10.58
C ASP A 524 -4.94 -9.18 -11.47
N VAL A 525 -5.53 -9.36 -12.67
CA VAL A 525 -5.55 -8.33 -13.73
C VAL A 525 -6.19 -7.04 -13.23
N GLU A 526 -7.29 -7.15 -12.49
CA GLU A 526 -8.04 -5.99 -12.01
C GLU A 526 -7.25 -5.21 -10.95
N SER A 527 -6.74 -5.91 -9.95
CA SER A 527 -5.97 -5.24 -8.89
C SER A 527 -4.55 -4.82 -9.36
N PHE A 528 -3.99 -5.49 -10.38
CA PHE A 528 -2.69 -5.12 -10.95
C PHE A 528 -2.78 -3.87 -11.84
N ALA A 529 -3.96 -3.56 -12.38
CA ALA A 529 -4.19 -2.35 -13.20
C ALA A 529 -3.87 -1.05 -12.44
N VAL A 530 -3.99 -1.02 -11.11
CA VAL A 530 -3.62 0.18 -10.32
C VAL A 530 -2.13 0.50 -10.34
N LEU A 531 -1.28 -0.44 -10.78
CA LEU A 531 0.16 -0.23 -10.93
C LEU A 531 0.52 0.43 -12.28
N GLU A 532 -0.47 0.73 -13.13
CA GLU A 532 -0.22 1.39 -14.40
C GLU A 532 0.52 2.72 -14.19
N LEU A 533 1.62 2.87 -14.93
CA LEU A 533 2.37 4.11 -14.95
C LEU A 533 1.67 5.10 -15.90
N THR A 534 0.66 5.77 -15.39
CA THR A 534 -0.05 6.84 -16.12
C THR A 534 0.82 8.08 -16.32
N ALA A 535 1.87 8.23 -15.50
CA ALA A 535 2.95 9.18 -15.69
C ALA A 535 4.28 8.53 -15.33
N ASP A 536 5.33 8.79 -16.10
CA ASP A 536 6.69 8.33 -15.83
C ASP A 536 7.72 9.37 -16.28
N GLY A 537 8.14 10.22 -15.36
CA GLY A 537 9.13 11.25 -15.61
C GLY A 537 10.48 10.69 -16.08
N PHE A 538 10.86 9.46 -15.69
CA PHE A 538 12.11 8.82 -16.12
C PHE A 538 12.11 8.47 -17.61
N ARG A 539 10.94 8.12 -18.17
CA ARG A 539 10.74 7.93 -19.61
C ARG A 539 10.10 9.13 -20.32
N ASN A 540 9.99 10.26 -19.61
CA ASN A 540 9.39 11.50 -20.12
C ASN A 540 7.97 11.32 -20.66
N TYR A 541 7.15 10.54 -19.95
CA TYR A 541 5.78 10.20 -20.29
C TYR A 541 4.79 10.86 -19.32
N LEU A 542 3.77 11.48 -19.88
CA LEU A 542 2.60 11.97 -19.16
C LEU A 542 1.35 11.53 -19.93
N GLY A 543 0.50 10.71 -19.28
CA GLY A 543 -0.75 10.24 -19.84
C GLY A 543 -1.82 11.32 -19.90
N GLU A 544 -2.92 11.04 -20.60
CA GLU A 544 -4.05 11.94 -20.69
C GLU A 544 -4.80 12.03 -19.35
N GLY A 545 -5.29 13.22 -19.00
CA GLY A 545 -6.12 13.45 -17.81
C GLY A 545 -5.37 13.48 -16.48
N ILE A 546 -4.04 13.52 -16.50
CA ILE A 546 -3.22 13.72 -15.30
C ILE A 546 -3.28 15.19 -14.88
N GLU A 547 -3.68 15.44 -13.65
CA GLU A 547 -3.89 16.81 -13.12
C GLU A 547 -2.60 17.39 -12.51
N ARG A 548 -1.71 16.55 -11.99
CA ARG A 548 -0.42 16.97 -11.41
C ARG A 548 0.61 17.23 -12.53
N SER A 549 1.56 18.12 -12.24
CA SER A 549 2.61 18.44 -13.20
C SER A 549 3.59 17.27 -13.42
N PRO A 550 4.31 17.21 -14.57
CA PRO A 550 5.33 16.19 -14.80
C PRO A 550 6.42 16.11 -13.73
N ALA A 551 6.75 17.25 -13.09
CA ALA A 551 7.73 17.29 -12.01
C ALA A 551 7.18 16.67 -10.71
N GLU A 552 5.91 16.93 -10.37
CA GLU A 552 5.26 16.31 -9.21
C GLU A 552 5.11 14.81 -9.38
N GLU A 553 4.70 14.34 -10.58
CA GLU A 553 4.61 12.90 -10.89
C GLU A 553 5.98 12.21 -10.86
N LEU A 554 7.05 12.91 -11.28
CA LEU A 554 8.41 12.39 -11.17
C LEU A 554 8.83 12.16 -9.71
N VAL A 555 8.55 13.14 -8.83
CA VAL A 555 8.88 13.04 -7.40
C VAL A 555 8.07 11.92 -6.75
N GLU A 556 6.80 11.80 -7.07
CA GLU A 556 5.95 10.70 -6.57
C GLU A 556 6.50 9.34 -7.00
N ARG A 557 6.86 9.17 -8.28
CA ARG A 557 7.46 7.92 -8.75
C ARG A 557 8.80 7.63 -8.10
N ALA A 558 9.65 8.63 -7.92
CA ALA A 558 10.92 8.50 -7.23
C ALA A 558 10.74 8.05 -5.76
N SER A 559 9.75 8.61 -5.07
CA SER A 559 9.37 8.20 -3.71
C SER A 559 8.94 6.73 -3.65
N LEU A 560 8.05 6.30 -4.54
CA LEU A 560 7.60 4.89 -4.61
C LEU A 560 8.75 3.91 -4.92
N LEU A 561 9.78 4.36 -5.61
CA LEU A 561 11.01 3.60 -5.90
C LEU A 561 12.10 3.81 -4.83
N THR A 562 11.80 4.45 -3.72
CA THR A 562 12.76 4.75 -2.63
C THR A 562 14.01 5.52 -3.07
N LEU A 563 13.92 6.28 -4.16
CA LEU A 563 15.07 7.00 -4.69
C LEU A 563 15.34 8.28 -3.90
N THR A 564 16.60 8.46 -3.55
CA THR A 564 17.10 9.73 -3.03
C THR A 564 17.16 10.78 -4.13
N VAL A 565 17.27 12.05 -3.76
CA VAL A 565 17.41 13.16 -4.73
C VAL A 565 18.58 12.94 -5.71
N PRO A 566 19.80 12.55 -5.27
CA PRO A 566 20.89 12.21 -6.21
C PRO A 566 20.57 11.03 -7.12
N GLU A 567 19.96 9.95 -6.61
CA GLU A 567 19.58 8.78 -7.42
C GLU A 567 18.54 9.13 -8.47
N MET A 568 17.51 9.89 -8.13
CA MET A 568 16.51 10.40 -9.07
C MET A 568 17.18 11.27 -10.14
N THR A 569 18.05 12.18 -9.74
CA THR A 569 18.74 13.12 -10.65
C THR A 569 19.62 12.37 -11.66
N VAL A 570 20.47 11.46 -11.17
CA VAL A 570 21.39 10.73 -12.07
C VAL A 570 20.64 9.82 -13.04
N LEU A 571 19.54 9.20 -12.60
CA LEU A 571 18.69 8.35 -13.46
C LEU A 571 18.03 9.17 -14.57
N ILE A 572 17.49 10.35 -14.28
CA ILE A 572 16.93 11.23 -15.33
C ILE A 572 17.98 11.55 -16.38
N GLY A 573 19.16 12.04 -15.98
CA GLY A 573 20.22 12.39 -16.93
C GLY A 573 20.66 11.22 -17.81
N GLY A 574 20.83 10.04 -17.19
CA GLY A 574 21.23 8.83 -17.92
C GLY A 574 20.13 8.30 -18.85
N MET A 575 18.87 8.26 -18.40
CA MET A 575 17.73 7.83 -19.23
C MET A 575 17.58 8.73 -20.47
N ARG A 576 17.78 10.05 -20.33
CA ARG A 576 17.78 10.99 -21.46
C ARG A 576 18.94 10.76 -22.40
N ALA A 577 20.16 10.61 -21.89
CA ALA A 577 21.35 10.33 -22.71
C ALA A 577 21.23 9.00 -23.48
N LEU A 578 20.60 7.99 -22.84
CA LEU A 578 20.33 6.69 -23.48
C LEU A 578 19.19 6.73 -24.52
N GLY A 579 18.45 7.84 -24.63
CA GLY A 579 17.29 7.95 -25.52
C GLY A 579 16.13 7.06 -25.08
N ALA A 580 15.97 6.84 -23.77
CA ALA A 580 14.99 5.92 -23.19
C ALA A 580 13.59 6.51 -22.98
N ASN A 581 13.28 7.64 -23.62
CA ASN A 581 11.95 8.24 -23.56
C ASN A 581 10.89 7.32 -24.17
N ALA A 582 9.70 7.30 -23.59
CA ALA A 582 8.56 6.57 -24.14
C ALA A 582 8.10 7.18 -25.47
N LEU A 583 7.52 6.33 -26.33
CA LEU A 583 6.89 6.72 -27.59
C LEU A 583 7.82 7.52 -28.53
N GLY A 584 9.13 7.32 -28.43
CA GLY A 584 10.11 7.98 -29.30
C GLY A 584 10.24 9.50 -29.12
N SER A 585 9.78 10.05 -28.00
CA SER A 585 9.93 11.47 -27.67
C SER A 585 11.41 11.86 -27.53
N ASN A 586 11.79 13.04 -28.06
CA ASN A 586 13.11 13.61 -27.90
C ASN A 586 13.21 14.75 -26.89
N HIS A 587 12.17 14.99 -26.11
CA HIS A 587 12.20 16.01 -25.07
C HIS A 587 13.21 15.63 -23.97
N GLY A 588 14.07 16.55 -23.58
CA GLY A 588 15.11 16.31 -22.58
C GLY A 588 16.33 15.57 -23.08
N VAL A 589 16.37 15.10 -24.34
CA VAL A 589 17.53 14.44 -24.93
C VAL A 589 18.55 15.53 -25.36
N PHE A 590 19.32 16.01 -24.37
CA PHE A 590 20.27 17.12 -24.54
C PHE A 590 21.65 16.58 -24.92
N THR A 591 21.73 15.75 -25.97
CA THR A 591 22.99 15.18 -26.48
C THR A 591 22.92 14.97 -27.97
N ASP A 592 24.07 15.10 -28.64
CA ASP A 592 24.24 14.76 -30.07
C ASP A 592 24.56 13.26 -30.27
N ARG A 593 24.67 12.50 -29.16
CA ARG A 593 25.03 11.08 -29.16
C ARG A 593 24.01 10.24 -28.34
N PRO A 594 22.73 10.24 -28.74
CA PRO A 594 21.72 9.43 -28.01
C PRO A 594 22.07 7.94 -28.08
N GLY A 595 21.81 7.23 -26.99
CA GLY A 595 22.20 5.83 -26.82
C GLY A 595 23.61 5.63 -26.27
N THR A 596 24.29 6.72 -25.87
CA THR A 596 25.62 6.72 -25.27
C THR A 596 25.50 7.28 -23.84
N LEU A 597 26.06 6.62 -22.83
CA LEU A 597 25.91 7.02 -21.42
C LEU A 597 26.90 8.14 -21.09
N THR A 598 26.46 9.37 -21.31
CA THR A 598 27.23 10.61 -21.07
C THR A 598 26.49 11.52 -20.09
N ASN A 599 27.21 12.43 -19.44
CA ASN A 599 26.63 13.49 -18.57
C ASN A 599 26.13 14.71 -19.38
N ASP A 600 26.03 14.61 -20.71
CA ASP A 600 25.64 15.68 -21.63
C ASP A 600 24.32 16.35 -21.21
N PHE A 601 23.37 15.61 -20.65
CA PHE A 601 22.11 16.16 -20.14
C PHE A 601 22.35 17.33 -19.18
N PHE A 602 23.21 17.13 -18.18
CA PHE A 602 23.48 18.15 -17.16
C PHE A 602 24.30 19.31 -17.71
N VAL A 603 25.30 19.02 -18.52
CA VAL A 603 26.14 20.03 -19.16
C VAL A 603 25.29 20.96 -20.02
N ASN A 604 24.43 20.40 -20.88
CA ASN A 604 23.60 21.17 -21.80
C ASN A 604 22.38 21.83 -21.13
N LEU A 605 21.81 21.22 -20.06
CA LEU A 605 20.75 21.83 -19.25
C LEU A 605 21.23 23.14 -18.62
N LEU A 606 22.48 23.16 -18.14
CA LEU A 606 23.05 24.29 -17.41
C LEU A 606 23.79 25.29 -18.32
N ASP A 607 23.86 24.99 -19.62
CA ASP A 607 24.52 25.86 -20.61
C ASP A 607 23.79 27.20 -20.77
N MET A 608 24.45 28.29 -20.38
CA MET A 608 23.92 29.64 -20.42
C MET A 608 23.77 30.20 -21.86
N SER A 609 24.32 29.52 -22.92
CA SER A 609 24.04 29.85 -24.29
C SER A 609 22.63 29.50 -24.74
N THR A 610 21.96 28.65 -24.02
CA THR A 610 20.56 28.26 -24.24
C THR A 610 19.59 29.16 -23.49
N LYS A 611 18.57 29.65 -24.21
CA LYS A 611 17.43 30.37 -23.61
C LYS A 611 16.16 29.51 -23.68
N TRP A 612 15.60 29.21 -22.56
CA TRP A 612 14.36 28.43 -22.44
C TRP A 612 13.11 29.30 -22.45
N ALA A 613 12.07 28.84 -23.13
CA ALA A 613 10.74 29.47 -23.14
C ALA A 613 9.66 28.41 -23.39
N PRO A 614 8.41 28.62 -22.92
CA PRO A 614 7.28 27.76 -23.29
C PRO A 614 7.13 27.64 -24.81
N SER A 615 6.88 26.42 -25.28
CA SER A 615 6.82 26.14 -26.73
C SER A 615 5.53 26.63 -27.40
N GLY A 616 4.45 26.76 -26.61
CA GLY A 616 3.09 26.98 -27.13
C GLY A 616 2.47 25.78 -27.86
N LYS A 617 3.14 24.63 -27.88
CA LYS A 617 2.69 23.40 -28.56
C LYS A 617 2.09 22.36 -27.60
N GLY A 618 2.00 22.67 -26.34
CA GLY A 618 1.43 21.84 -25.27
C GLY A 618 1.79 22.37 -23.90
N ASP A 619 1.03 21.99 -22.92
CA ASP A 619 1.32 22.28 -21.53
C ASP A 619 2.63 21.56 -21.14
N TYR A 620 3.43 22.19 -20.28
CA TYR A 620 4.71 21.66 -19.78
C TYR A 620 5.80 21.38 -20.82
N ILE A 621 5.65 21.85 -22.09
CA ILE A 621 6.69 21.70 -23.16
C ILE A 621 7.40 23.03 -23.38
N PHE A 622 8.73 22.96 -23.46
CA PHE A 622 9.61 24.12 -23.58
C PHE A 622 10.56 23.97 -24.78
N GLU A 623 10.96 25.10 -25.36
CA GLU A 623 11.97 25.20 -26.40
C GLU A 623 13.22 25.89 -25.85
N GLY A 624 14.37 25.24 -25.99
CA GLY A 624 15.69 25.80 -25.73
C GLY A 624 16.33 26.30 -27.01
N ARG A 625 16.53 27.62 -27.11
CA ARG A 625 17.07 28.27 -28.29
C ARG A 625 18.43 28.88 -28.01
N ASP A 626 19.32 28.83 -29.01
CA ASP A 626 20.58 29.55 -28.93
C ASP A 626 20.33 31.05 -28.72
N ARG A 627 20.98 31.60 -27.70
CA ARG A 627 20.74 32.98 -27.23
C ARG A 627 21.19 34.03 -28.27
N GLN A 628 22.16 33.72 -29.15
CA GLN A 628 22.68 34.64 -30.15
C GLN A 628 21.96 34.51 -31.49
N THR A 629 21.74 33.27 -31.95
CA THR A 629 21.16 33.00 -33.27
C THR A 629 19.64 32.86 -33.22
N GLY A 630 19.06 32.50 -32.09
CA GLY A 630 17.64 32.18 -31.96
C GLY A 630 17.27 30.81 -32.52
N GLU A 631 18.20 30.04 -33.00
CA GLU A 631 17.95 28.69 -33.51
C GLU A 631 17.54 27.73 -32.41
N LEU A 632 16.60 26.80 -32.71
CA LEU A 632 16.18 25.76 -31.81
C LEU A 632 17.33 24.77 -31.58
N LYS A 633 17.77 24.59 -30.35
CA LYS A 633 18.77 23.61 -29.96
C LYS A 633 18.10 22.36 -29.36
N TRP A 634 17.20 22.56 -28.37
CA TRP A 634 16.59 21.50 -27.58
C TRP A 634 15.10 21.70 -27.36
N THR A 635 14.40 20.62 -27.03
CA THR A 635 13.06 20.68 -26.45
C THR A 635 13.08 19.92 -25.13
N ALA A 636 12.24 20.34 -24.19
CA ALA A 636 12.19 19.78 -22.85
C ALA A 636 10.77 19.73 -22.32
N THR A 637 10.54 18.89 -21.32
CA THR A 637 9.37 19.00 -20.44
C THR A 637 9.73 19.70 -19.13
N GLU A 638 8.73 19.99 -18.31
CA GLU A 638 8.96 20.49 -16.95
C GLU A 638 9.81 19.52 -16.12
N ALA A 639 9.59 18.18 -16.25
CA ALA A 639 10.38 17.17 -15.57
C ALA A 639 11.88 17.22 -15.91
N ASP A 640 12.27 17.78 -17.06
CA ASP A 640 13.68 17.99 -17.41
C ASP A 640 14.21 19.30 -16.82
N LEU A 641 13.44 20.39 -16.95
CA LEU A 641 13.88 21.73 -16.56
C LEU A 641 13.90 21.98 -15.07
N VAL A 642 13.16 21.21 -14.28
CA VAL A 642 13.16 21.31 -12.83
C VAL A 642 14.55 21.10 -12.23
N PHE A 643 15.38 20.25 -12.85
CA PHE A 643 16.78 20.03 -12.43
C PHE A 643 17.70 21.24 -12.67
N GLY A 644 17.26 22.21 -13.45
CA GLY A 644 17.98 23.49 -13.62
C GLY A 644 17.38 24.65 -12.84
N SER A 645 16.12 24.53 -12.39
CA SER A 645 15.33 25.63 -11.78
C SER A 645 15.09 25.46 -10.29
N ASN A 646 14.88 24.24 -9.79
CA ASN A 646 14.79 23.97 -8.35
C ASN A 646 16.19 24.04 -7.71
N ALA A 647 16.33 24.73 -6.58
CA ALA A 647 17.64 24.99 -5.98
C ALA A 647 18.39 23.72 -5.54
N GLU A 648 17.70 22.75 -4.97
CA GLU A 648 18.30 21.48 -4.50
C GLU A 648 18.63 20.56 -5.67
N LEU A 649 17.68 20.36 -6.60
CA LEU A 649 17.91 19.53 -7.79
C LEU A 649 19.04 20.11 -8.66
N ARG A 650 19.12 21.44 -8.78
CA ARG A 650 20.19 22.11 -9.51
C ARG A 650 21.54 21.85 -8.84
N ALA A 651 21.66 21.94 -7.54
CA ALA A 651 22.92 21.69 -6.83
C ALA A 651 23.45 20.26 -7.10
N VAL A 652 22.57 19.27 -7.21
CA VAL A 652 22.93 17.90 -7.57
C VAL A 652 23.29 17.81 -9.08
N ALA A 653 22.50 18.46 -9.94
CA ALA A 653 22.76 18.51 -11.40
C ALA A 653 24.14 19.13 -11.69
N GLU A 654 24.52 20.20 -10.98
CA GLU A 654 25.84 20.83 -11.10
C GLU A 654 26.98 19.86 -10.77
N ALA A 655 26.81 18.97 -9.75
CA ALA A 655 27.82 17.97 -9.40
C ALA A 655 28.09 16.95 -10.52
N TYR A 656 27.11 16.70 -11.40
CA TYR A 656 27.28 15.86 -12.58
C TYR A 656 27.71 16.63 -13.84
N ALA A 657 27.57 17.96 -13.82
CA ALA A 657 27.99 18.82 -14.94
C ALA A 657 29.44 19.34 -14.83
N PHE A 658 30.10 19.11 -13.72
CA PHE A 658 31.49 19.54 -13.52
C PHE A 658 32.43 18.89 -14.53
N GLU A 659 33.49 19.61 -14.90
CA GLU A 659 34.56 19.05 -15.70
C GLU A 659 35.21 17.86 -14.98
N GLY A 660 35.26 16.69 -15.63
CA GLY A 660 35.76 15.45 -15.05
C GLY A 660 34.77 14.69 -14.19
N ALA A 661 33.48 15.01 -14.23
CA ALA A 661 32.44 14.31 -13.46
C ALA A 661 31.90 13.05 -14.16
N GLU A 662 32.36 12.72 -15.33
CA GLU A 662 31.85 11.64 -16.19
C GLU A 662 31.92 10.27 -15.49
N ASP A 663 33.04 9.93 -14.87
CA ASP A 663 33.22 8.66 -14.15
C ASP A 663 32.25 8.57 -12.95
N LYS A 664 32.11 9.67 -12.19
CA LYS A 664 31.14 9.74 -11.09
C LYS A 664 29.71 9.53 -11.59
N PHE A 665 29.34 10.23 -12.65
CA PHE A 665 28.01 10.12 -13.27
C PHE A 665 27.70 8.66 -13.66
N VAL A 666 28.61 8.00 -14.39
CA VAL A 666 28.44 6.62 -14.84
C VAL A 666 28.34 5.66 -13.66
N SER A 667 29.18 5.82 -12.65
CA SER A 667 29.17 4.98 -11.45
C SER A 667 27.85 5.12 -10.65
N ASP A 668 27.42 6.36 -10.41
CA ASP A 668 26.19 6.63 -9.65
C ASP A 668 24.94 6.19 -10.42
N PHE A 669 24.93 6.36 -11.77
CA PHE A 669 23.85 5.86 -12.62
C PHE A 669 23.71 4.34 -12.51
N ILE A 670 24.82 3.61 -12.61
CA ILE A 670 24.81 2.14 -12.49
C ILE A 670 24.30 1.71 -11.10
N ALA A 671 24.72 2.39 -10.05
CA ALA A 671 24.27 2.08 -8.70
C ALA A 671 22.74 2.30 -8.53
N ALA A 672 22.24 3.45 -8.97
CA ALA A 672 20.81 3.77 -8.91
C ALA A 672 19.97 2.84 -9.81
N TRP A 673 20.46 2.53 -11.03
CA TRP A 673 19.83 1.55 -11.92
C TRP A 673 19.74 0.17 -11.27
N THR A 674 20.85 -0.32 -10.72
CA THR A 674 20.91 -1.63 -10.05
C THR A 674 19.95 -1.70 -8.86
N LYS A 675 19.84 -0.61 -8.10
CA LYS A 675 18.86 -0.50 -7.01
C LYS A 675 17.44 -0.73 -7.53
N VAL A 676 17.00 0.01 -8.56
CA VAL A 676 15.65 -0.13 -9.13
C VAL A 676 15.40 -1.54 -9.65
N MET A 677 16.36 -2.14 -10.35
CA MET A 677 16.23 -3.50 -10.89
C MET A 677 16.08 -4.59 -9.79
N ASN A 678 16.46 -4.28 -8.55
CA ASN A 678 16.46 -5.24 -7.43
C ASN A 678 15.49 -4.90 -6.30
N LEU A 679 14.63 -3.88 -6.43
CA LEU A 679 13.72 -3.48 -5.34
C LEU A 679 12.79 -4.62 -4.91
N ASP A 680 12.34 -5.45 -5.83
CA ASP A 680 11.48 -6.60 -5.61
C ASP A 680 12.23 -7.93 -5.29
N ARG A 681 13.57 -7.87 -5.13
CA ARG A 681 14.40 -9.05 -4.85
C ARG A 681 14.54 -9.24 -3.33
N PHE A 682 13.46 -9.66 -2.69
CA PHE A 682 13.41 -9.91 -1.23
C PHE A 682 14.29 -11.10 -0.81
N ASP A 683 14.61 -11.99 -1.73
CA ASP A 683 15.55 -13.09 -1.52
C ASP A 683 16.99 -12.62 -1.29
N LEU A 684 17.40 -11.51 -1.89
CA LEU A 684 18.74 -10.94 -1.72
C LEU A 684 18.92 -10.21 -0.39
N ARG A 685 17.84 -9.81 0.27
CA ARG A 685 17.90 -9.11 1.56
C ARG A 685 18.09 -10.08 2.74
N ARG A 686 17.91 -11.39 2.54
CA ARG A 686 18.03 -12.44 3.55
C ARG A 686 19.37 -13.20 3.51
N SER A 687 20.31 -12.86 2.62
CA SER A 687 21.58 -13.55 2.43
C SER A 687 22.78 -12.82 3.07
#